data_15937483655bd5692b2c9bf59431e5bb
#
_entry.id   15937483655bd5692b2c9bf59431e5bb
#
_cell.length_a   1.000
_cell.length_b   1.000
_cell.length_c   1.000
_cell.angle_alpha   90.00
_cell.angle_beta   90.00
_cell.angle_gamma   90.00
#
_symmetry.space_group_name_H-M   'P 1'
#
loop_
_entity.id
_entity.type
_entity.pdbx_description
1 polymer ?
#
loop_
_entity_poly.entity_id
_entity_poly.type
_entity_poly.pdbx_seq_one_letter_code
_entity_poly.pdbx_strand_id
1 'polypeptide(L)'
;MAVVTQRNRFGMCLTLALALAPAATRAAGTTPTVEQALKLTPVQADVPYDKPAAKDAARATLKAETIGGHSGWVVRDSSGQVLRQFVDSNGDDVVDLWCYFADGIEVYRDIDANFNGKADQFRWLNTAGGRWGLDGDEDGKVDTWKTISAEEVSSELVAALAQHDSRRFARLLLTDKELNQLGLGVKKAKLIRDKIEAATAIFKDLAPRQKTVTAKSQWVQFGGTRPGSVPAGSDGSTKDLLVYENALALVETDGKHSQLPIGTLVQVGDAWRLVDAPALGEDQADVVAGGIFFAVLSRGITTSDGTGGGGLGSDAKTQEMLARLESLDQAAAKATSPEDQAANAAERCDLLEKIAGSVENRDDRAQWLRNLTETLAVAVQMGTYPEGAQRLRSLYEKLEKEADDKDLAAYARFRYLTADYNLQLQPDNADFAKIQKEWLENLEAFVADYPNAAETPEAMLQAGNTLEFSGDEAGAKRWYGQIVDHFADTQAAKKAAGATRRLDSVGKVLQLHGNNPAGKPVDLSQFRNKVVLIQYWATWCEPCKADHELLKEAQAKYGKNLTIISISLDKDKADLEGYLKKHPLPWNHIFEPGGIDSRLANELGIVTLPTMLLVDQSGKVVNRAIMASEIDREVKALTKQSAAAKDEASEPKTGIRRQKADAKK
;
A
#
# COMPACT_ATOMS: atom_id res chain seq x y z
N MET A 1 10.82 55.36 64.11
CA MET A 1 10.66 56.17 62.90
C MET A 1 10.30 55.25 61.74
N ALA A 2 9.17 55.52 61.15
CA ALA A 2 8.46 54.66 60.22
C ALA A 2 9.18 54.47 58.89
N VAL A 3 9.26 53.23 58.39
CA VAL A 3 9.55 52.92 57.01
C VAL A 3 8.32 52.29 56.38
N VAL A 4 7.75 52.99 55.39
CA VAL A 4 6.61 52.62 54.60
C VAL A 4 7.05 51.63 53.56
N THR A 5 6.51 50.39 53.55
CA THR A 5 6.70 49.40 52.51
C THR A 5 5.52 49.47 51.55
N GLN A 6 5.75 49.92 50.33
CA GLN A 6 4.85 49.83 49.20
C GLN A 6 4.80 48.38 48.70
N ARG A 7 3.59 47.77 48.77
CA ARG A 7 3.25 46.49 48.17
C ARG A 7 2.90 46.70 46.70
N ASN A 8 3.76 46.30 45.78
CA ASN A 8 3.40 46.09 44.39
C ASN A 8 2.60 44.79 44.26
N ARG A 9 1.32 44.93 43.92
CA ARG A 9 0.47 43.82 43.49
C ARG A 9 0.72 43.60 42.01
N PHE A 10 1.49 42.56 41.65
CA PHE A 10 1.40 41.94 40.35
C PHE A 10 0.26 40.93 40.39
N GLY A 11 -0.85 41.24 39.67
CA GLY A 11 -1.94 40.34 39.44
C GLY A 11 -1.51 39.26 38.46
N MET A 12 -1.30 38.05 38.97
CA MET A 12 -1.18 36.84 38.14
C MET A 12 -2.59 36.45 37.73
N CYS A 13 -2.96 36.75 36.46
CA CYS A 13 -4.14 36.17 35.85
C CYS A 13 -3.87 34.66 35.67
N LEU A 14 -4.34 33.88 36.62
CA LEU A 14 -4.50 32.45 36.50
C LEU A 14 -5.72 32.24 35.61
N THR A 15 -5.52 32.06 34.30
CA THR A 15 -6.55 31.49 33.44
C THR A 15 -6.66 30.03 33.81
N LEU A 16 -7.64 29.75 34.68
CA LEU A 16 -8.13 28.41 34.93
C LEU A 16 -8.78 27.93 33.62
N ALA A 17 -8.04 27.19 32.81
CA ALA A 17 -8.65 26.34 31.77
C ALA A 17 -9.40 25.24 32.53
N LEU A 18 -10.71 25.48 32.80
CA LEU A 18 -11.59 24.39 33.14
C LEU A 18 -11.65 23.47 31.92
N ALA A 19 -10.93 22.38 31.97
CA ALA A 19 -11.23 21.21 31.15
C ALA A 19 -12.61 20.73 31.63
N LEU A 20 -13.66 21.12 30.90
CA LEU A 20 -14.97 20.49 31.01
C LEU A 20 -14.81 19.11 30.40
N ALA A 21 -14.42 18.12 31.21
CA ALA A 21 -14.70 16.73 30.90
C ALA A 21 -16.22 16.64 30.66
N PRO A 22 -16.70 15.96 29.63
CA PRO A 22 -18.13 15.73 29.47
C PRO A 22 -18.62 15.00 30.71
N ALA A 23 -19.39 15.69 31.53
CA ALA A 23 -20.03 15.07 32.66
C ALA A 23 -20.93 13.96 32.14
N ALA A 24 -20.67 12.73 32.55
CA ALA A 24 -21.52 11.59 32.26
C ALA A 24 -22.95 11.96 32.66
N THR A 25 -23.78 12.27 31.66
CA THR A 25 -25.21 12.50 31.91
C THR A 25 -25.86 11.13 32.04
N ARG A 26 -25.96 10.69 33.28
CA ARG A 26 -26.87 9.60 33.68
C ARG A 26 -28.28 10.13 33.48
N ALA A 27 -28.82 10.00 32.29
CA ALA A 27 -30.15 10.45 31.92
C ALA A 27 -31.12 9.28 31.90
N ALA A 28 -31.61 8.92 33.08
CA ALA A 28 -32.93 8.29 33.11
C ALA A 28 -33.97 9.32 32.60
N GLY A 29 -34.41 9.19 31.35
CA GLY A 29 -35.71 9.65 30.92
C GLY A 29 -35.86 10.89 30.06
N THR A 30 -34.85 11.62 29.61
CA THR A 30 -35.06 12.75 28.67
C THR A 30 -34.19 12.64 27.43
N THR A 31 -34.83 12.63 26.26
CA THR A 31 -34.15 12.73 24.98
C THR A 31 -33.28 13.98 24.96
N PRO A 32 -31.97 13.89 24.66
CA PRO A 32 -31.11 15.06 24.56
C PRO A 32 -31.59 16.00 23.45
N THR A 33 -31.36 17.30 23.60
CA THR A 33 -31.67 18.26 22.54
C THR A 33 -30.56 18.32 21.50
N VAL A 34 -30.90 18.72 20.26
CA VAL A 34 -29.90 18.97 19.20
C VAL A 34 -28.83 19.94 19.68
N GLU A 35 -29.20 20.99 20.42
CA GLU A 35 -28.24 21.97 20.93
C GLU A 35 -27.25 21.34 21.93
N GLN A 36 -27.72 20.47 22.82
CA GLN A 36 -26.86 19.75 23.76
C GLN A 36 -25.89 18.82 23.00
N ALA A 37 -26.41 18.08 22.04
CA ALA A 37 -25.59 17.15 21.22
C ALA A 37 -24.51 17.88 20.39
N LEU A 38 -24.85 19.04 19.81
CA LEU A 38 -23.89 19.83 19.02
C LEU A 38 -22.87 20.61 19.87
N LYS A 39 -23.12 20.81 21.16
CA LYS A 39 -22.17 21.40 22.11
C LYS A 39 -21.05 20.45 22.51
N LEU A 40 -21.24 19.15 22.36
CA LEU A 40 -20.19 18.18 22.60
C LEU A 40 -19.08 18.34 21.56
N THR A 41 -17.84 18.42 22.01
CA THR A 41 -16.65 18.60 21.20
C THR A 41 -15.68 17.45 21.43
N PRO A 42 -14.84 17.11 20.46
CA PRO A 42 -13.75 16.15 20.65
C PRO A 42 -12.90 16.47 21.88
N VAL A 43 -12.44 15.45 22.59
CA VAL A 43 -11.46 15.61 23.66
C VAL A 43 -10.14 16.14 23.09
N GLN A 44 -9.74 15.67 21.92
CA GLN A 44 -8.54 16.12 21.25
C GLN A 44 -8.78 17.42 20.47
N ALA A 45 -7.81 18.35 20.55
CA ALA A 45 -7.98 19.70 20.01
C ALA A 45 -7.95 19.78 18.48
N ASP A 46 -7.11 18.96 17.82
CA ASP A 46 -6.79 19.09 16.40
C ASP A 46 -7.67 18.14 15.53
N VAL A 47 -8.98 18.23 15.71
CA VAL A 47 -9.95 17.42 14.96
C VAL A 47 -10.71 18.31 13.97
N PRO A 48 -10.56 18.10 12.64
CA PRO A 48 -11.38 18.77 11.64
C PRO A 48 -12.75 18.09 11.54
N TYR A 49 -13.79 18.73 12.04
CA TYR A 49 -15.16 18.22 12.00
C TYR A 49 -16.18 19.34 11.77
N ASP A 50 -17.36 19.01 11.25
CA ASP A 50 -18.40 19.98 10.93
C ASP A 50 -18.95 20.67 12.18
N LYS A 51 -18.91 22.01 12.17
CA LYS A 51 -19.47 22.90 13.17
C LYS A 51 -20.53 23.77 12.49
N PRO A 52 -21.80 23.32 12.42
CA PRO A 52 -22.83 24.07 11.72
C PRO A 52 -23.03 25.45 12.35
N ALA A 53 -23.27 26.46 11.52
CA ALA A 53 -23.63 27.80 11.98
C ALA A 53 -24.97 27.74 12.74
N ALA A 54 -25.23 28.68 13.66
CA ALA A 54 -26.43 28.69 14.51
C ALA A 54 -27.75 28.55 13.72
N LYS A 55 -27.82 29.14 12.51
CA LYS A 55 -28.96 29.03 11.59
C LYS A 55 -29.19 27.60 11.10
N ASP A 56 -28.14 26.88 10.82
CA ASP A 56 -28.18 25.51 10.29
C ASP A 56 -28.32 24.49 11.42
N ALA A 57 -27.71 24.76 12.59
CA ALA A 57 -27.90 24.00 13.80
C ALA A 57 -29.38 23.98 14.27
N ALA A 58 -30.11 25.10 14.09
CA ALA A 58 -31.55 25.19 14.42
C ALA A 58 -32.42 24.30 13.50
N ARG A 59 -31.93 23.86 12.35
CA ARG A 59 -32.62 22.97 11.41
C ARG A 59 -32.18 21.51 11.52
N ALA A 60 -31.15 21.24 12.31
CA ALA A 60 -30.65 19.88 12.50
C ALA A 60 -31.70 19.05 13.30
N THR A 61 -31.61 17.74 13.08
CA THR A 61 -32.51 16.77 13.75
C THR A 61 -31.68 15.78 14.57
N LEU A 62 -32.23 15.35 15.70
CA LEU A 62 -31.67 14.29 16.54
C LEU A 62 -32.66 13.13 16.58
N LYS A 63 -32.20 11.92 16.27
CA LYS A 63 -33.03 10.70 16.28
C LYS A 63 -32.29 9.58 16.98
N ALA A 64 -33.05 8.75 17.69
CA ALA A 64 -32.56 7.47 18.18
C ALA A 64 -32.52 6.48 17.00
N GLU A 65 -31.40 5.82 16.80
CA GLU A 65 -31.17 4.84 15.73
C GLU A 65 -30.35 3.66 16.26
N THR A 66 -30.46 2.51 15.59
CA THR A 66 -29.58 1.37 15.86
C THR A 66 -28.34 1.51 14.98
N ILE A 67 -27.17 1.58 15.59
CA ILE A 67 -25.87 1.82 14.94
C ILE A 67 -24.98 0.59 15.18
N GLY A 68 -24.71 -0.20 14.14
CA GLY A 68 -23.88 -1.40 14.29
C GLY A 68 -24.43 -2.47 15.23
N GLY A 69 -25.75 -2.46 15.50
CA GLY A 69 -26.40 -3.38 16.44
C GLY A 69 -26.58 -2.80 17.85
N HIS A 70 -26.09 -1.59 18.12
CA HIS A 70 -26.14 -0.90 19.41
C HIS A 70 -27.12 0.28 19.37
N SER A 71 -27.65 0.68 20.53
CA SER A 71 -28.50 1.86 20.64
C SER A 71 -27.66 3.14 20.51
N GLY A 72 -28.24 4.19 19.93
CA GLY A 72 -27.52 5.45 19.80
C GLY A 72 -28.36 6.61 19.34
N TRP A 73 -27.76 7.78 19.31
CA TRP A 73 -28.33 9.03 18.86
C TRP A 73 -27.57 9.54 17.64
N VAL A 74 -28.29 9.96 16.58
CA VAL A 74 -27.71 10.52 15.37
C VAL A 74 -28.20 11.94 15.16
N VAL A 75 -27.28 12.89 15.04
CA VAL A 75 -27.54 14.26 14.64
C VAL A 75 -27.30 14.40 13.16
N ARG A 76 -28.34 14.90 12.44
CA ARG A 76 -28.26 15.16 11.00
C ARG A 76 -28.58 16.62 10.71
N ASP A 77 -27.92 17.17 9.69
CA ASP A 77 -28.25 18.49 9.17
C ASP A 77 -29.58 18.49 8.39
N SER A 78 -29.95 19.64 7.82
CA SER A 78 -31.17 19.80 7.03
C SER A 78 -31.15 19.06 5.69
N SER A 79 -29.98 18.63 5.21
CA SER A 79 -29.81 17.81 3.99
C SER A 79 -29.86 16.30 4.30
N GLY A 80 -29.86 15.92 5.57
CA GLY A 80 -29.82 14.53 6.04
C GLY A 80 -28.40 14.00 6.29
N GLN A 81 -27.38 14.83 6.15
CA GLN A 81 -25.98 14.48 6.37
C GLN A 81 -25.70 14.31 7.86
N VAL A 82 -24.94 13.28 8.23
CA VAL A 82 -24.60 13.03 9.63
C VAL A 82 -23.54 14.02 10.10
N LEU A 83 -23.80 14.64 11.25
CA LEU A 83 -22.88 15.55 11.93
C LEU A 83 -22.24 14.90 13.17
N ARG A 84 -23.02 14.10 13.92
CA ARG A 84 -22.61 13.43 15.16
C ARG A 84 -23.30 12.08 15.29
N GLN A 85 -22.62 11.14 15.94
CA GLN A 85 -23.25 9.93 16.48
C GLN A 85 -22.78 9.70 17.90
N PHE A 86 -23.69 9.23 18.74
CA PHE A 86 -23.44 8.86 20.12
C PHE A 86 -23.98 7.46 20.33
N VAL A 87 -23.11 6.52 20.75
CA VAL A 87 -23.47 5.09 20.81
C VAL A 87 -23.25 4.57 22.21
N ASP A 88 -24.22 3.86 22.72
CA ASP A 88 -24.13 2.99 23.87
C ASP A 88 -23.74 1.60 23.37
N SER A 89 -22.52 1.19 23.57
CA SER A 89 -21.95 -0.04 22.99
C SER A 89 -22.10 -1.25 23.90
N ASN A 90 -22.35 -1.04 25.19
CA ASN A 90 -22.49 -2.11 26.19
C ASN A 90 -23.95 -2.34 26.63
N GLY A 91 -24.87 -1.43 26.32
CA GLY A 91 -26.31 -1.54 26.60
C GLY A 91 -26.70 -1.12 28.02
N ASP A 92 -25.93 -0.22 28.64
CA ASP A 92 -26.19 0.29 30.00
C ASP A 92 -26.88 1.68 30.03
N ASP A 93 -27.34 2.15 28.86
CA ASP A 93 -27.96 3.47 28.65
C ASP A 93 -26.99 4.66 28.84
N VAL A 94 -25.67 4.42 28.84
CA VAL A 94 -24.64 5.46 28.86
C VAL A 94 -23.91 5.47 27.51
N VAL A 95 -23.53 6.65 27.04
CA VAL A 95 -22.79 6.79 25.77
C VAL A 95 -21.32 6.42 25.99
N ASP A 96 -20.80 5.49 25.21
CA ASP A 96 -19.40 5.04 25.21
C ASP A 96 -18.61 5.54 24.00
N LEU A 97 -19.31 5.90 22.90
CA LEU A 97 -18.67 6.38 21.68
C LEU A 97 -19.25 7.73 21.27
N TRP A 98 -18.40 8.73 21.13
CA TRP A 98 -18.73 10.06 20.60
C TRP A 98 -18.08 10.24 19.25
N CYS A 99 -18.86 10.11 18.17
CA CYS A 99 -18.36 10.13 16.80
C CYS A 99 -18.62 11.49 16.15
N TYR A 100 -17.61 12.04 15.48
CA TYR A 100 -17.61 13.35 14.84
C TYR A 100 -17.39 13.20 13.34
N PHE A 101 -18.13 13.98 12.55
CA PHE A 101 -18.20 13.87 11.11
C PHE A 101 -17.78 15.16 10.42
N ALA A 102 -17.17 15.05 9.24
CA ALA A 102 -16.94 16.12 8.28
C ALA A 102 -17.48 15.67 6.92
N ASP A 103 -18.29 16.50 6.29
CA ASP A 103 -18.96 16.19 5.01
C ASP A 103 -19.70 14.83 5.02
N GLY A 104 -20.26 14.44 6.20
CA GLY A 104 -20.99 13.19 6.40
C GLY A 104 -20.11 11.94 6.52
N ILE A 105 -18.80 12.09 6.56
CA ILE A 105 -17.83 11.01 6.79
C ILE A 105 -17.33 11.11 8.22
N GLU A 106 -17.27 9.99 8.93
CA GLU A 106 -16.70 9.96 10.27
C GLU A 106 -15.20 10.21 10.19
N VAL A 107 -14.73 11.25 10.89
CA VAL A 107 -13.31 11.67 10.90
C VAL A 107 -12.63 11.42 12.24
N TYR A 108 -13.43 11.29 13.32
CA TYR A 108 -12.87 11.11 14.65
C TYR A 108 -13.91 10.52 15.61
N ARG A 109 -13.43 9.78 16.62
CA ARG A 109 -14.25 9.37 17.77
C ARG A 109 -13.45 9.35 19.06
N ASP A 110 -14.12 9.77 20.14
CA ASP A 110 -13.75 9.46 21.52
C ASP A 110 -14.39 8.13 21.93
N ILE A 111 -13.69 7.32 22.70
CA ILE A 111 -14.11 5.98 23.12
C ILE A 111 -13.88 5.84 24.62
N ASP A 112 -14.90 5.44 25.35
CA ASP A 112 -14.84 4.96 26.72
C ASP A 112 -14.82 3.42 26.68
N ALA A 113 -13.64 2.83 26.66
CA ALA A 113 -13.50 1.38 26.51
C ALA A 113 -13.59 0.62 27.85
N ASN A 114 -13.45 1.32 28.96
CA ASN A 114 -13.55 0.74 30.30
C ASN A 114 -14.92 1.02 30.97
N PHE A 115 -15.82 1.76 30.28
CA PHE A 115 -17.20 2.05 30.68
C PHE A 115 -17.33 2.81 32.01
N ASN A 116 -16.40 3.73 32.26
CA ASN A 116 -16.42 4.55 33.49
C ASN A 116 -17.00 5.94 33.28
N GLY A 117 -17.46 6.27 32.07
CA GLY A 117 -18.06 7.54 31.67
C GLY A 117 -17.06 8.60 31.23
N LYS A 118 -15.79 8.21 30.98
CA LYS A 118 -14.74 9.06 30.43
C LYS A 118 -14.08 8.37 29.24
N ALA A 119 -13.79 9.14 28.20
CA ALA A 119 -13.06 8.62 27.08
C ALA A 119 -11.60 8.32 27.46
N ASP A 120 -11.16 7.09 27.22
CA ASP A 120 -9.81 6.56 27.44
C ASP A 120 -9.09 6.21 26.15
N GLN A 121 -9.77 6.32 25.00
CA GLN A 121 -9.18 6.09 23.69
C GLN A 121 -9.67 7.12 22.67
N PHE A 122 -8.80 7.46 21.73
CA PHE A 122 -9.03 8.48 20.72
C PHE A 122 -8.68 7.93 19.34
N ARG A 123 -9.62 7.97 18.38
CA ARG A 123 -9.39 7.41 17.06
C ARG A 123 -9.67 8.43 15.96
N TRP A 124 -8.65 8.75 15.19
CA TRP A 124 -8.76 9.55 13.98
C TRP A 124 -8.94 8.62 12.78
N LEU A 125 -9.86 8.97 11.91
CA LEU A 125 -10.26 8.23 10.73
C LEU A 125 -10.01 9.12 9.53
N ASN A 126 -8.95 8.83 8.78
CA ASN A 126 -8.51 9.64 7.65
C ASN A 126 -8.30 8.73 6.43
N THR A 127 -8.53 9.27 5.23
CA THR A 127 -8.28 8.57 3.96
C THR A 127 -6.79 8.47 3.62
N ALA A 128 -5.96 9.35 4.19
CA ALA A 128 -4.50 9.40 3.97
C ALA A 128 -3.68 8.74 5.09
N GLY A 129 -4.35 8.13 6.06
CA GLY A 129 -3.72 7.50 7.22
C GLY A 129 -4.69 7.45 8.38
N GLY A 130 -4.34 6.73 9.43
CA GLY A 130 -5.17 6.64 10.62
C GLY A 130 -4.31 6.48 11.87
N ARG A 131 -4.85 6.95 13.01
CA ARG A 131 -4.22 6.79 14.30
C ARG A 131 -5.23 6.50 15.39
N TRP A 132 -4.81 5.71 16.37
CA TRP A 132 -5.60 5.31 17.52
C TRP A 132 -4.75 5.45 18.78
N GLY A 133 -5.05 6.47 19.58
CA GLY A 133 -4.37 6.78 20.83
C GLY A 133 -5.04 6.11 22.02
N LEU A 134 -4.24 5.76 23.02
CA LEU A 134 -4.65 5.29 24.33
C LEU A 134 -4.25 6.33 25.38
N ASP A 135 -5.14 6.58 26.32
CA ASP A 135 -4.98 7.47 27.47
C ASP A 135 -5.20 6.63 28.73
N GLY A 136 -4.13 6.13 29.29
CA GLY A 136 -4.18 5.16 30.39
C GLY A 136 -4.42 5.78 31.76
N ASP A 137 -4.13 7.09 31.93
CA ASP A 137 -4.34 7.82 33.17
C ASP A 137 -5.57 8.76 33.13
N GLU A 138 -6.27 8.77 31.96
CA GLU A 138 -7.51 9.54 31.70
C GLU A 138 -7.36 11.06 31.94
N ASP A 139 -6.17 11.60 31.61
CA ASP A 139 -5.90 13.05 31.69
C ASP A 139 -6.36 13.81 30.43
N GLY A 140 -6.93 13.11 29.46
CA GLY A 140 -7.39 13.64 28.17
C GLY A 140 -6.28 13.79 27.14
N LYS A 141 -5.09 13.20 27.35
CA LYS A 141 -3.97 13.20 26.42
C LYS A 141 -3.59 11.79 26.03
N VAL A 142 -3.13 11.64 24.80
CA VAL A 142 -2.63 10.36 24.32
C VAL A 142 -1.33 10.01 25.05
N ASP A 143 -1.26 8.84 25.68
CA ASP A 143 -0.05 8.28 26.29
C ASP A 143 0.75 7.44 25.30
N THR A 144 0.05 6.64 24.50
CA THR A 144 0.66 5.73 23.53
C THR A 144 -0.26 5.49 22.34
N TRP A 145 0.32 4.99 21.25
CA TRP A 145 -0.41 4.68 20.02
C TRP A 145 -0.66 3.17 19.92
N LYS A 146 -1.93 2.77 19.85
CA LYS A 146 -2.34 1.40 19.50
C LYS A 146 -2.15 1.14 18.00
N THR A 147 -2.50 2.12 17.17
CA THR A 147 -2.33 2.12 15.72
C THR A 147 -1.87 3.51 15.30
N ILE A 148 -0.89 3.60 14.43
CA ILE A 148 -0.49 4.85 13.79
C ILE A 148 0.19 4.54 12.46
N SER A 149 -0.28 5.16 11.36
CA SER A 149 0.32 5.03 10.04
C SER A 149 1.61 5.84 9.91
N ALA A 150 2.43 5.57 8.91
CA ALA A 150 3.67 6.31 8.67
C ALA A 150 3.40 7.80 8.37
N GLU A 151 2.32 8.10 7.65
CA GLU A 151 1.85 9.46 7.37
C GLU A 151 1.53 10.20 8.65
N GLU A 152 0.78 9.57 9.56
CA GLU A 152 0.41 10.16 10.83
C GLU A 152 1.61 10.29 11.78
N VAL A 153 2.59 9.38 11.76
CA VAL A 153 3.86 9.54 12.48
C VAL A 153 4.58 10.79 12.00
N SER A 154 4.64 11.01 10.69
CA SER A 154 5.30 12.20 10.12
C SER A 154 4.54 13.50 10.46
N SER A 155 3.22 13.48 10.46
CA SER A 155 2.38 14.62 10.87
C SER A 155 2.56 14.96 12.35
N GLU A 156 2.54 13.95 13.22
CA GLU A 156 2.78 14.10 14.67
C GLU A 156 4.19 14.63 14.96
N LEU A 157 5.20 14.20 14.20
CA LEU A 157 6.56 14.69 14.33
C LEU A 157 6.66 16.18 13.95
N VAL A 158 6.02 16.60 12.83
CA VAL A 158 5.96 18.02 12.43
C VAL A 158 5.30 18.85 13.53
N ALA A 159 4.20 18.38 14.07
CA ALA A 159 3.51 19.07 15.17
C ALA A 159 4.35 19.11 16.46
N ALA A 160 5.09 18.05 16.78
CA ALA A 160 6.01 18.02 17.92
C ALA A 160 7.15 19.04 17.75
N LEU A 161 7.73 19.17 16.54
CA LEU A 161 8.75 20.17 16.22
C LEU A 161 8.19 21.59 16.29
N ALA A 162 7.01 21.86 15.73
CA ALA A 162 6.37 23.16 15.73
C ALA A 162 6.04 23.68 17.15
N GLN A 163 5.74 22.76 18.07
CA GLN A 163 5.37 23.05 19.46
C GLN A 163 6.53 22.84 20.44
N HIS A 164 7.69 22.36 19.99
CA HIS A 164 8.84 21.93 20.81
C HIS A 164 8.43 20.88 21.87
N ASP A 165 7.46 20.02 21.54
CA ASP A 165 6.88 19.05 22.46
C ASP A 165 7.63 17.71 22.38
N SER A 166 8.57 17.53 23.28
CA SER A 166 9.38 16.31 23.39
C SER A 166 8.58 15.09 23.91
N ARG A 167 7.44 15.29 24.59
CA ARG A 167 6.57 14.18 25.01
C ARG A 167 5.80 13.65 23.81
N ARG A 168 5.29 14.55 22.95
CA ARG A 168 4.64 14.19 21.69
C ARG A 168 5.59 13.40 20.79
N PHE A 169 6.85 13.83 20.68
CA PHE A 169 7.89 13.10 19.95
C PHE A 169 8.18 11.72 20.57
N ALA A 170 8.36 11.64 21.89
CA ALA A 170 8.72 10.39 22.57
C ALA A 170 7.66 9.27 22.36
N ARG A 171 6.40 9.63 22.19
CA ARG A 171 5.32 8.67 21.89
C ARG A 171 5.40 8.04 20.50
N LEU A 172 6.18 8.61 19.60
CA LEU A 172 6.41 8.09 18.24
C LEU A 172 7.56 7.08 18.19
N LEU A 173 8.41 7.07 19.21
CA LEU A 173 9.56 6.18 19.26
C LEU A 173 9.16 4.72 19.51
N LEU A 174 9.93 3.81 18.96
CA LEU A 174 9.84 2.38 19.24
C LEU A 174 10.14 2.13 20.73
N THR A 175 9.29 1.35 21.39
CA THR A 175 9.49 0.96 22.80
C THR A 175 10.34 -0.29 22.91
N ASP A 176 10.98 -0.52 24.07
CA ASP A 176 11.73 -1.77 24.32
C ASP A 176 10.89 -3.04 24.15
N LYS A 177 9.61 -3.00 24.53
CA LYS A 177 8.68 -4.09 24.34
C LYS A 177 8.45 -4.39 22.86
N GLU A 178 8.25 -3.37 22.05
CA GLU A 178 8.06 -3.47 20.60
C GLU A 178 9.35 -3.89 19.91
N LEU A 179 10.51 -3.35 20.33
CA LEU A 179 11.83 -3.76 19.82
C LEU A 179 12.06 -5.27 19.98
N ASN A 180 11.69 -5.83 21.13
CA ASN A 180 11.79 -7.27 21.36
C ASN A 180 10.83 -8.09 20.46
N GLN A 181 9.72 -7.51 20.02
CA GLN A 181 8.77 -8.19 19.12
C GLN A 181 9.26 -8.26 17.67
N LEU A 182 10.19 -7.38 17.27
CA LEU A 182 10.73 -7.35 15.91
C LEU A 182 11.57 -8.59 15.57
N GLY A 183 12.09 -9.29 16.58
CA GLY A 183 12.90 -10.49 16.37
C GLY A 183 14.26 -10.22 15.72
N LEU A 184 14.83 -9.05 15.96
CA LEU A 184 16.12 -8.62 15.41
C LEU A 184 17.30 -9.40 16.01
N GLY A 185 18.38 -9.55 15.25
CA GLY A 185 19.64 -10.05 15.77
C GLY A 185 20.23 -9.13 16.84
N VAL A 186 21.01 -9.70 17.77
CA VAL A 186 21.50 -9.01 18.97
C VAL A 186 22.24 -7.70 18.69
N LYS A 187 23.09 -7.67 17.66
CA LYS A 187 23.84 -6.47 17.28
C LYS A 187 22.91 -5.36 16.77
N LYS A 188 21.97 -5.70 15.90
CA LYS A 188 21.00 -4.76 15.32
C LYS A 188 20.05 -4.22 16.40
N ALA A 189 19.53 -5.08 17.27
CA ALA A 189 18.67 -4.70 18.38
C ALA A 189 19.38 -3.73 19.34
N LYS A 190 20.69 -3.97 19.61
CA LYS A 190 21.48 -3.05 20.43
C LYS A 190 21.64 -1.67 19.76
N LEU A 191 22.00 -1.63 18.48
CA LEU A 191 22.15 -0.37 17.72
C LEU A 191 20.86 0.46 17.77
N ILE A 192 19.71 -0.18 17.53
CA ILE A 192 18.41 0.51 17.54
C ILE A 192 18.09 1.01 18.96
N ARG A 193 18.33 0.21 20.01
CA ARG A 193 18.12 0.64 21.39
C ARG A 193 18.95 1.87 21.73
N ASP A 194 20.25 1.86 21.43
CA ASP A 194 21.16 2.99 21.68
C ASP A 194 20.65 4.28 20.99
N LYS A 195 20.11 4.15 19.75
CA LYS A 195 19.53 5.28 19.01
C LYS A 195 18.23 5.80 19.65
N ILE A 196 17.33 4.92 20.05
CA ILE A 196 16.05 5.28 20.70
C ILE A 196 16.31 5.99 22.03
N GLU A 197 17.24 5.46 22.86
CA GLU A 197 17.62 6.07 24.14
C GLU A 197 18.16 7.49 23.98
N ALA A 198 18.94 7.75 22.93
CA ALA A 198 19.46 9.08 22.61
C ALA A 198 18.43 10.02 21.98
N ALA A 199 17.44 9.49 21.26
CA ALA A 199 16.55 10.25 20.37
C ALA A 199 15.81 11.39 21.07
N THR A 200 15.29 11.17 22.27
CA THR A 200 14.53 12.21 23.02
C THR A 200 15.43 13.35 23.47
N ALA A 201 16.67 13.06 23.86
CA ALA A 201 17.65 14.08 24.25
C ALA A 201 18.08 14.91 23.03
N ILE A 202 18.34 14.25 21.91
CA ILE A 202 18.67 14.90 20.63
C ILE A 202 17.50 15.80 20.19
N PHE A 203 16.27 15.32 20.24
CA PHE A 203 15.08 16.11 19.88
C PHE A 203 14.94 17.37 20.75
N LYS A 204 15.12 17.26 22.07
CA LYS A 204 15.02 18.40 23.00
C LYS A 204 16.03 19.50 22.69
N ASP A 205 17.23 19.12 22.26
CA ASP A 205 18.27 20.04 21.89
C ASP A 205 18.04 20.64 20.49
N LEU A 206 17.58 19.82 19.54
CA LEU A 206 17.34 20.17 18.15
C LEU A 206 16.12 21.07 17.95
N ALA A 207 14.98 20.74 18.56
CA ALA A 207 13.69 21.38 18.28
C ALA A 207 13.71 22.92 18.47
N PRO A 208 14.32 23.50 19.51
CA PRO A 208 14.38 24.96 19.64
C PRO A 208 15.41 25.64 18.72
N ARG A 209 16.40 24.92 18.18
CA ARG A 209 17.47 25.46 17.34
C ARG A 209 17.18 25.40 15.84
N GLN A 210 16.40 24.43 15.40
CA GLN A 210 16.06 24.27 14.00
C GLN A 210 15.14 25.41 13.51
N LYS A 211 15.20 25.74 12.21
CA LYS A 211 14.43 26.81 11.55
C LYS A 211 13.51 26.31 10.44
N THR A 212 13.55 25.02 10.15
CA THR A 212 12.80 24.38 9.07
C THR A 212 11.31 24.31 9.39
N VAL A 213 10.97 24.01 10.65
CA VAL A 213 9.59 23.92 11.14
C VAL A 213 9.36 25.00 12.20
N THR A 214 8.32 25.80 12.02
CA THR A 214 7.91 26.86 12.94
C THR A 214 6.49 26.62 13.43
N ALA A 215 6.01 27.41 14.39
CA ALA A 215 4.61 27.34 14.87
C ALA A 215 3.54 27.58 13.78
N LYS A 216 3.94 28.09 12.60
CA LYS A 216 3.06 28.30 11.44
C LYS A 216 3.14 27.18 10.43
N SER A 217 4.09 26.27 10.58
CA SER A 217 4.30 25.19 9.63
C SER A 217 3.16 24.18 9.69
N GLN A 218 2.71 23.72 8.53
CA GLN A 218 1.68 22.71 8.37
C GLN A 218 2.27 21.50 7.64
N TRP A 219 1.97 20.33 8.13
CA TRP A 219 2.28 19.09 7.42
C TRP A 219 1.41 18.99 6.16
N VAL A 220 2.01 18.64 5.04
CA VAL A 220 1.32 18.52 3.75
C VAL A 220 1.22 17.05 3.34
N GLN A 221 2.37 16.33 3.37
CA GLN A 221 2.43 14.98 2.83
C GLN A 221 3.61 14.19 3.42
N PHE A 222 3.46 12.88 3.51
CA PHE A 222 4.53 11.93 3.76
C PHE A 222 5.30 11.63 2.47
N GLY A 223 6.62 11.66 2.53
CA GLY A 223 7.53 11.48 1.38
C GLY A 223 8.11 10.08 1.25
N GLY A 224 7.45 9.04 1.76
CA GLY A 224 7.84 7.65 1.57
C GLY A 224 7.04 7.01 0.45
N THR A 225 7.70 6.41 -0.55
CA THR A 225 6.99 5.76 -1.67
C THR A 225 6.49 4.36 -1.31
N ARG A 226 7.35 3.52 -0.75
CA ARG A 226 7.02 2.15 -0.26
C ARG A 226 7.98 1.77 0.85
N PRO A 227 7.52 0.99 1.84
CA PRO A 227 8.43 0.39 2.81
C PRO A 227 9.29 -0.68 2.12
N GLY A 228 10.56 -0.70 2.47
CA GLY A 228 11.43 -1.82 2.13
C GLY A 228 11.13 -3.02 3.02
N SER A 229 11.29 -4.23 2.47
CA SER A 229 11.20 -5.46 3.24
C SER A 229 12.59 -5.93 3.62
N VAL A 230 12.83 -6.11 4.91
CA VAL A 230 14.04 -6.78 5.45
C VAL A 230 13.65 -8.22 5.72
N PRO A 231 14.16 -9.19 4.94
CA PRO A 231 13.75 -10.58 5.10
C PRO A 231 14.30 -11.20 6.37
N ALA A 232 13.58 -12.20 6.90
CA ALA A 232 14.07 -13.05 7.99
C ALA A 232 15.43 -13.66 7.60
N GLY A 233 16.34 -13.74 8.58
CA GLY A 233 17.72 -14.16 8.36
C GLY A 233 18.70 -13.00 8.15
N SER A 234 18.26 -11.84 7.72
CA SER A 234 19.11 -10.65 7.58
C SER A 234 19.61 -10.19 8.94
N ASP A 235 20.91 -10.01 9.10
CA ASP A 235 21.55 -9.59 10.37
C ASP A 235 21.11 -10.41 11.60
N GLY A 236 20.71 -11.68 11.41
CA GLY A 236 20.22 -12.55 12.46
C GLY A 236 18.78 -12.27 12.89
N SER A 237 17.99 -11.58 12.08
CA SER A 237 16.57 -11.38 12.35
C SER A 237 15.77 -12.68 12.14
N THR A 238 14.70 -12.87 12.92
CA THR A 238 13.86 -14.07 12.88
C THR A 238 12.53 -13.86 12.17
N LYS A 239 12.26 -12.62 11.71
CA LYS A 239 11.01 -12.22 11.05
C LYS A 239 11.30 -11.24 9.91
N ASP A 240 10.40 -11.21 8.94
CA ASP A 240 10.36 -10.16 7.93
C ASP A 240 9.93 -8.84 8.59
N LEU A 241 10.59 -7.75 8.22
CA LEU A 241 10.28 -6.42 8.73
C LEU A 241 9.95 -5.48 7.57
N LEU A 242 9.00 -4.57 7.80
CA LEU A 242 8.74 -3.46 6.90
C LEU A 242 9.32 -2.19 7.48
N VAL A 243 10.11 -1.48 6.67
CA VAL A 243 10.90 -0.33 7.10
C VAL A 243 10.84 0.78 6.06
N TYR A 244 10.64 2.02 6.50
CA TYR A 244 10.98 3.21 5.72
C TYR A 244 12.30 3.75 6.22
N GLU A 245 13.31 3.81 5.37
CA GLU A 245 14.56 4.52 5.66
C GLU A 245 14.60 5.84 4.91
N ASN A 246 15.23 6.85 5.53
CA ASN A 246 15.33 8.20 4.98
C ASN A 246 13.97 8.79 4.59
N ALA A 247 12.95 8.51 5.38
CA ALA A 247 11.62 9.05 5.16
C ALA A 247 11.62 10.58 5.30
N LEU A 248 10.78 11.23 4.49
CA LEU A 248 10.66 12.68 4.43
C LEU A 248 9.23 13.10 4.76
N ALA A 249 9.04 14.30 5.27
CA ALA A 249 7.75 14.98 5.28
C ALA A 249 7.82 16.24 4.41
N LEU A 250 6.78 16.53 3.66
CA LEU A 250 6.59 17.83 3.02
C LEU A 250 5.87 18.75 3.99
N VAL A 251 6.45 19.91 4.23
CA VAL A 251 5.95 20.92 5.18
C VAL A 251 5.74 22.23 4.44
N GLU A 252 4.61 22.90 4.67
CA GLU A 252 4.34 24.25 4.17
C GLU A 252 4.49 25.27 5.29
N THR A 253 5.20 26.36 5.02
CA THR A 253 5.35 27.50 5.94
C THR A 253 5.21 28.81 5.16
N ASP A 254 4.21 29.62 5.48
CA ASP A 254 3.91 30.89 4.81
C ASP A 254 3.87 30.76 3.25
N GLY A 255 3.22 29.69 2.73
CA GLY A 255 3.08 29.38 1.31
C GLY A 255 4.32 28.79 0.62
N LYS A 256 5.36 28.46 1.37
CA LYS A 256 6.60 27.82 0.87
C LYS A 256 6.68 26.38 1.35
N HIS A 257 6.96 25.49 0.42
CA HIS A 257 7.17 24.07 0.73
C HIS A 257 8.63 23.76 1.02
N SER A 258 8.89 22.94 2.02
CA SER A 258 10.20 22.41 2.37
C SER A 258 10.11 20.93 2.71
N GLN A 259 11.22 20.20 2.49
CA GLN A 259 11.33 18.80 2.86
C GLN A 259 11.98 18.70 4.24
N LEU A 260 11.39 17.86 5.09
CA LEU A 260 11.84 17.56 6.44
C LEU A 260 12.27 16.10 6.51
N PRO A 261 13.56 15.78 6.69
CA PRO A 261 13.99 14.42 6.99
C PRO A 261 13.46 13.98 8.36
N ILE A 262 12.67 12.90 8.37
CA ILE A 262 12.03 12.40 9.60
C ILE A 262 12.74 11.18 10.19
N GLY A 263 13.67 10.56 9.45
CA GLY A 263 14.46 9.42 9.93
C GLY A 263 13.92 8.07 9.45
N THR A 264 14.14 7.04 10.25
CA THR A 264 13.80 5.66 9.95
C THR A 264 12.55 5.23 10.73
N LEU A 265 11.61 4.61 10.02
CA LEU A 265 10.41 4.02 10.63
C LEU A 265 10.42 2.50 10.44
N VAL A 266 9.97 1.79 11.46
CA VAL A 266 9.74 0.34 11.42
C VAL A 266 8.30 0.02 11.80
N GLN A 267 7.70 -0.95 11.13
CA GLN A 267 6.36 -1.41 11.44
C GLN A 267 6.37 -2.47 12.55
N VAL A 268 5.53 -2.27 13.57
CA VAL A 268 5.28 -3.22 14.66
C VAL A 268 3.77 -3.45 14.78
N GLY A 269 3.29 -4.59 14.32
CA GLY A 269 1.85 -4.84 14.20
C GLY A 269 1.17 -3.79 13.32
N ASP A 270 0.18 -3.08 13.86
CA ASP A 270 -0.56 -2.04 13.13
C ASP A 270 0.01 -0.62 13.38
N ALA A 271 1.20 -0.50 13.97
CA ALA A 271 1.79 0.79 14.29
C ALA A 271 3.15 0.96 13.61
N TRP A 272 3.38 2.15 13.05
CA TRP A 272 4.71 2.60 12.63
C TRP A 272 5.41 3.33 13.78
N ARG A 273 6.73 3.12 13.93
CA ARG A 273 7.54 3.69 15.00
C ARG A 273 8.83 4.28 14.46
N LEU A 274 9.22 5.43 15.00
CA LEU A 274 10.55 6.00 14.77
C LEU A 274 11.60 5.24 15.59
N VAL A 275 12.78 5.05 15.00
CA VAL A 275 13.93 4.42 15.66
C VAL A 275 15.06 5.41 15.93
N ASP A 276 14.95 6.65 15.46
CA ASP A 276 15.93 7.73 15.62
C ASP A 276 15.27 9.11 15.70
N ALA A 277 16.07 10.15 15.97
CA ALA A 277 15.62 11.52 15.91
C ALA A 277 15.69 12.07 14.48
N PRO A 278 14.85 13.09 14.12
CA PRO A 278 14.94 13.74 12.81
C PRO A 278 16.28 14.46 12.63
N ALA A 279 16.83 14.40 11.42
CA ALA A 279 18.09 15.08 11.07
C ALA A 279 17.80 16.48 10.52
N LEU A 280 18.14 17.54 11.27
CA LEU A 280 17.89 18.94 10.92
C LEU A 280 19.10 19.81 11.21
N GLY A 281 19.44 20.74 10.30
CA GLY A 281 20.51 21.73 10.51
C GLY A 281 21.74 21.48 9.65
N GLU A 282 22.86 22.14 10.00
CA GLU A 282 24.13 22.00 9.28
C GLU A 282 24.74 20.60 9.41
N ASP A 283 24.33 19.85 10.43
CA ASP A 283 24.68 18.44 10.66
C ASP A 283 23.90 17.45 9.79
N GLN A 284 23.11 17.91 8.81
CA GLN A 284 22.35 17.05 7.89
C GLN A 284 23.23 16.06 7.11
N ALA A 285 24.49 16.38 6.88
CA ALA A 285 25.41 15.55 6.13
C ALA A 285 25.77 14.24 6.87
N ASP A 286 25.87 14.28 8.20
CA ASP A 286 26.39 13.15 8.98
C ASP A 286 25.30 12.12 9.38
N VAL A 287 24.04 12.55 9.49
CA VAL A 287 22.94 11.68 9.99
C VAL A 287 22.23 10.91 8.86
N VAL A 288 22.28 11.43 7.63
CA VAL A 288 21.65 10.77 6.46
C VAL A 288 22.55 9.72 5.82
N ALA A 289 23.80 9.60 6.28
CA ALA A 289 24.84 8.80 5.61
C ALA A 289 24.82 7.28 5.89
N GLY A 290 24.01 6.78 6.82
CA GLY A 290 23.96 5.34 7.11
C GLY A 290 22.56 4.83 7.33
N GLY A 291 22.02 4.04 6.42
CA GLY A 291 20.78 3.29 6.64
C GLY A 291 20.95 2.32 7.82
N ILE A 292 19.91 2.19 8.66
CA ILE A 292 19.90 1.25 9.79
C ILE A 292 19.68 -0.18 9.29
N PHE A 293 18.81 -0.35 8.30
CA PHE A 293 18.37 -1.64 7.77
C PHE A 293 18.88 -1.89 6.35
N PHE A 294 18.97 -0.85 5.54
CA PHE A 294 19.47 -0.93 4.18
C PHE A 294 20.76 -0.12 4.07
N ALA A 295 21.78 -0.67 3.41
CA ALA A 295 22.97 0.10 3.09
C ALA A 295 22.58 1.27 2.20
N VAL A 296 22.87 2.52 2.62
CA VAL A 296 22.58 3.70 1.81
C VAL A 296 23.55 3.77 0.66
N LEU A 297 23.03 3.68 -0.54
CA LEU A 297 23.77 3.69 -1.80
C LEU A 297 24.06 5.11 -2.33
N SER A 298 23.85 6.14 -1.52
CA SER A 298 24.16 7.52 -1.94
C SER A 298 24.19 8.47 -0.77
N ARG A 299 25.37 8.73 -0.22
CA ARG A 299 25.79 10.06 0.26
C ARG A 299 27.21 10.01 0.85
N GLY A 300 27.99 11.04 0.54
CA GLY A 300 29.36 11.16 0.98
C GLY A 300 29.55 11.04 2.50
N ILE A 301 30.42 10.14 2.89
CA ILE A 301 30.81 9.89 4.28
C ILE A 301 31.90 10.89 4.63
N THR A 302 31.63 11.78 5.57
CA THR A 302 32.67 12.42 6.33
C THR A 302 32.87 11.67 7.64
N THR A 303 34.00 11.06 7.80
CA THR A 303 34.40 10.33 9.00
C THR A 303 35.13 11.25 9.98
N SER A 304 34.71 11.25 11.24
CA SER A 304 35.65 11.48 12.34
C SER A 304 35.37 10.47 13.45
N ASP A 305 36.42 9.83 13.83
CA ASP A 305 36.73 8.99 14.98
C ASP A 305 36.26 7.54 14.99
N GLY A 306 37.31 6.72 15.05
CA GLY A 306 37.36 5.30 14.99
C GLY A 306 36.82 4.57 16.21
N THR A 307 36.18 3.49 15.93
CA THR A 307 36.44 2.13 16.40
C THR A 307 35.35 1.17 15.90
N GLY A 308 35.71 0.29 14.97
CA GLY A 308 35.13 -1.05 14.87
C GLY A 308 33.80 -1.24 14.14
N GLY A 309 33.83 -1.42 12.80
CA GLY A 309 32.74 -2.00 12.01
C GLY A 309 33.11 -1.87 10.53
N GLY A 310 33.26 -3.00 9.79
CA GLY A 310 33.74 -3.03 8.41
C GLY A 310 33.03 -2.01 7.51
N GLY A 311 33.62 -0.87 7.30
CA GLY A 311 33.11 0.21 6.49
C GLY A 311 33.72 0.14 5.09
N LEU A 312 32.95 0.56 4.09
CA LEU A 312 33.46 0.98 2.79
C LEU A 312 34.77 1.73 2.98
N GLY A 313 35.83 1.29 2.30
CA GLY A 313 37.18 1.80 2.47
C GLY A 313 37.23 3.32 2.61
N SER A 314 37.84 3.76 3.69
CA SER A 314 38.03 5.18 4.04
C SER A 314 39.05 5.87 3.15
N ASP A 315 39.34 5.33 1.96
CA ASP A 315 40.27 5.94 1.05
C ASP A 315 39.61 7.10 0.28
N ALA A 316 40.39 8.17 0.08
CA ALA A 316 39.94 9.38 -0.60
C ALA A 316 39.36 9.09 -2.01
N LYS A 317 39.80 8.00 -2.66
CA LYS A 317 39.38 7.62 -3.99
C LYS A 317 37.96 7.08 -4.00
N THR A 318 37.56 6.26 -3.02
CA THR A 318 36.19 5.75 -2.91
C THR A 318 35.22 6.90 -2.58
N GLN A 319 35.63 7.85 -1.74
CA GLN A 319 34.83 9.05 -1.46
C GLN A 319 34.66 9.94 -2.71
N GLU A 320 35.69 10.11 -3.52
CA GLU A 320 35.59 10.85 -4.78
C GLU A 320 34.61 10.16 -5.77
N MET A 321 34.65 8.82 -5.87
CA MET A 321 33.72 8.06 -6.71
C MET A 321 32.28 8.19 -6.24
N LEU A 322 32.02 8.19 -4.93
CA LEU A 322 30.68 8.39 -4.36
C LEU A 322 30.15 9.80 -4.62
N ALA A 323 30.98 10.84 -4.42
CA ALA A 323 30.63 12.21 -4.74
C ALA A 323 30.33 12.40 -6.24
N ARG A 324 31.09 11.72 -7.09
CA ARG A 324 30.83 11.74 -8.55
C ARG A 324 29.50 11.06 -8.89
N LEU A 325 29.16 9.93 -8.23
CA LEU A 325 27.89 9.23 -8.39
C LEU A 325 26.71 10.17 -8.08
N GLU A 326 26.78 10.90 -6.97
CA GLU A 326 25.78 11.90 -6.60
C GLU A 326 25.64 13.02 -7.64
N SER A 327 26.75 13.51 -8.18
CA SER A 327 26.71 14.52 -9.23
C SER A 327 26.05 14.02 -10.51
N LEU A 328 26.19 12.74 -10.83
CA LEU A 328 25.53 12.10 -11.98
C LEU A 328 24.04 11.94 -11.76
N ASP A 329 23.58 11.64 -10.54
CA ASP A 329 22.15 11.58 -10.23
C ASP A 329 21.46 12.93 -10.42
N GLN A 330 22.15 14.03 -10.03
CA GLN A 330 21.66 15.39 -10.28
C GLN A 330 21.70 15.77 -11.77
N ALA A 331 22.68 15.27 -12.52
CA ALA A 331 22.79 15.48 -13.96
C ALA A 331 21.71 14.68 -14.73
N ALA A 332 21.46 13.43 -14.33
CA ALA A 332 20.44 12.58 -14.92
C ALA A 332 19.02 13.19 -14.80
N ALA A 333 18.73 13.83 -13.65
CA ALA A 333 17.45 14.54 -13.45
C ALA A 333 17.26 15.74 -14.40
N LYS A 334 18.32 16.24 -15.01
CA LYS A 334 18.33 17.40 -15.93
C LYS A 334 18.56 17.00 -17.39
N ALA A 335 18.97 15.77 -17.66
CA ALA A 335 19.28 15.29 -18.98
C ALA A 335 17.99 15.10 -19.81
N THR A 336 17.85 15.86 -20.89
CA THR A 336 16.70 15.81 -21.79
C THR A 336 17.01 15.13 -23.12
N SER A 337 18.30 15.02 -23.49
CA SER A 337 18.69 14.34 -24.73
C SER A 337 18.97 12.85 -24.48
N PRO A 338 18.65 11.96 -25.43
CA PRO A 338 18.99 10.53 -25.33
C PRO A 338 20.50 10.28 -25.15
N GLU A 339 21.33 11.09 -25.81
CA GLU A 339 22.79 10.98 -25.73
C GLU A 339 23.32 11.29 -24.33
N ASP A 340 22.79 12.36 -23.67
CA ASP A 340 23.17 12.72 -22.31
C ASP A 340 22.68 11.67 -21.30
N GLN A 341 21.49 11.10 -21.52
CA GLN A 341 20.96 10.02 -20.69
C GLN A 341 21.83 8.77 -20.79
N ALA A 342 22.23 8.38 -22.00
CA ALA A 342 23.10 7.23 -22.23
C ALA A 342 24.51 7.44 -21.61
N ALA A 343 25.09 8.63 -21.79
CA ALA A 343 26.39 8.97 -21.20
C ALA A 343 26.36 8.94 -19.67
N ASN A 344 25.32 9.51 -19.08
CA ASN A 344 25.13 9.47 -17.62
C ASN A 344 24.95 8.05 -17.10
N ALA A 345 24.15 7.22 -17.78
CA ALA A 345 23.94 5.83 -17.39
C ALA A 345 25.25 5.01 -17.51
N ALA A 346 26.02 5.19 -18.58
CA ALA A 346 27.29 4.52 -18.79
C ALA A 346 28.30 4.90 -17.69
N GLU A 347 28.49 6.21 -17.41
CA GLU A 347 29.41 6.68 -16.39
C GLU A 347 28.99 6.20 -14.99
N ARG A 348 27.67 6.20 -14.69
CA ARG A 348 27.14 5.66 -13.44
C ARG A 348 27.50 4.19 -13.26
N CYS A 349 27.32 3.38 -14.30
CA CYS A 349 27.65 1.96 -14.28
C CYS A 349 29.17 1.74 -14.10
N ASP A 350 30.02 2.57 -14.72
CA ASP A 350 31.47 2.51 -14.55
C ASP A 350 31.91 2.79 -13.11
N LEU A 351 31.26 3.77 -12.46
CA LEU A 351 31.55 4.09 -11.07
C LEU A 351 31.10 2.97 -10.13
N LEU A 352 29.88 2.44 -10.33
CA LEU A 352 29.37 1.32 -9.53
C LEU A 352 30.29 0.10 -9.62
N GLU A 353 30.78 -0.23 -10.82
CA GLU A 353 31.70 -1.34 -11.02
C GLU A 353 33.06 -1.11 -10.35
N LYS A 354 33.61 0.11 -10.43
CA LYS A 354 34.86 0.50 -9.75
C LYS A 354 34.71 0.44 -8.23
N ILE A 355 33.58 0.94 -7.69
CA ILE A 355 33.31 0.88 -6.26
C ILE A 355 33.20 -0.59 -5.81
N ALA A 356 32.43 -1.43 -6.53
CA ALA A 356 32.33 -2.85 -6.24
C ALA A 356 33.70 -3.55 -6.25
N GLY A 357 34.61 -3.11 -7.15
CA GLY A 357 35.97 -3.64 -7.25
C GLY A 357 36.92 -3.15 -6.15
N SER A 358 36.62 -2.04 -5.47
CA SER A 358 37.43 -1.49 -4.37
C SER A 358 37.02 -1.98 -2.97
N VAL A 359 35.86 -2.65 -2.87
CA VAL A 359 35.32 -3.12 -1.60
C VAL A 359 35.85 -4.52 -1.29
N GLU A 360 36.49 -4.68 -0.12
CA GLU A 360 37.03 -5.97 0.34
C GLU A 360 35.97 -6.87 0.96
N ASN A 361 34.95 -6.27 1.60
CA ASN A 361 33.87 -7.03 2.21
C ASN A 361 32.98 -7.64 1.11
N ARG A 362 32.77 -8.97 1.18
CA ARG A 362 32.02 -9.73 0.18
C ARG A 362 30.55 -9.29 0.07
N ASP A 363 29.89 -9.07 1.20
CA ASP A 363 28.47 -8.71 1.24
C ASP A 363 28.26 -7.30 0.69
N ASP A 364 29.13 -6.37 1.04
CA ASP A 364 29.11 -5.01 0.51
C ASP A 364 29.40 -5.00 -1.01
N ARG A 365 30.38 -5.80 -1.48
CA ARG A 365 30.65 -5.98 -2.90
C ARG A 365 29.44 -6.53 -3.63
N ALA A 366 28.80 -7.56 -3.09
CA ALA A 366 27.59 -8.15 -3.68
C ALA A 366 26.45 -7.12 -3.78
N GLN A 367 26.30 -6.26 -2.78
CA GLN A 367 25.31 -5.17 -2.79
C GLN A 367 25.57 -4.15 -3.91
N TRP A 368 26.84 -3.74 -4.10
CA TRP A 368 27.20 -2.84 -5.20
C TRP A 368 26.99 -3.46 -6.58
N LEU A 369 27.28 -4.74 -6.73
CA LEU A 369 27.02 -5.48 -7.98
C LEU A 369 25.53 -5.69 -8.24
N ARG A 370 24.70 -5.86 -7.21
CA ARG A 370 23.21 -5.83 -7.35
C ARG A 370 22.74 -4.47 -7.86
N ASN A 371 23.28 -3.38 -7.28
CA ASN A 371 22.94 -2.02 -7.72
C ASN A 371 23.36 -1.75 -9.16
N LEU A 372 24.56 -2.18 -9.55
CA LEU A 372 25.01 -2.12 -10.95
C LEU A 372 24.06 -2.89 -11.87
N THR A 373 23.67 -4.09 -11.46
CA THR A 373 22.74 -4.96 -12.22
C THR A 373 21.38 -4.27 -12.43
N GLU A 374 20.78 -3.70 -11.37
CA GLU A 374 19.51 -2.95 -11.46
C GLU A 374 19.65 -1.70 -12.34
N THR A 375 20.73 -0.94 -12.15
CA THR A 375 20.96 0.27 -12.95
C THR A 375 21.05 -0.05 -14.44
N LEU A 376 21.76 -1.11 -14.81
CA LEU A 376 21.86 -1.60 -16.18
C LEU A 376 20.50 -2.07 -16.71
N ALA A 377 19.78 -2.91 -15.95
CA ALA A 377 18.49 -3.46 -16.37
C ALA A 377 17.44 -2.35 -16.60
N VAL A 378 17.34 -1.38 -15.68
CA VAL A 378 16.44 -0.24 -15.81
C VAL A 378 16.81 0.64 -17.01
N ALA A 379 18.09 0.95 -17.19
CA ALA A 379 18.55 1.79 -18.30
C ALA A 379 18.29 1.15 -19.67
N VAL A 380 18.42 -0.18 -19.78
CA VAL A 380 18.06 -0.93 -20.99
C VAL A 380 16.55 -0.89 -21.22
N GLN A 381 15.74 -1.14 -20.18
CA GLN A 381 14.29 -1.15 -20.28
C GLN A 381 13.72 0.22 -20.69
N MET A 382 14.31 1.30 -20.19
CA MET A 382 13.91 2.68 -20.53
C MET A 382 14.45 3.12 -21.91
N GLY A 383 15.28 2.32 -22.58
CA GLY A 383 15.92 2.68 -23.84
C GLY A 383 17.00 3.77 -23.71
N THR A 384 17.40 4.11 -22.48
CA THR A 384 18.40 5.16 -22.22
C THR A 384 19.83 4.67 -22.36
N TYR A 385 20.07 3.36 -22.36
CA TYR A 385 21.40 2.77 -22.52
C TYR A 385 21.32 1.41 -23.25
N PRO A 386 21.17 1.38 -24.59
CA PRO A 386 21.02 0.13 -25.37
C PRO A 386 22.19 -0.85 -25.20
N GLU A 387 23.44 -0.37 -25.11
CA GLU A 387 24.62 -1.18 -24.88
C GLU A 387 24.66 -1.82 -23.48
N GLY A 388 23.83 -1.35 -22.59
CA GLY A 388 23.69 -1.88 -21.23
C GLY A 388 23.32 -3.36 -21.19
N ALA A 389 22.56 -3.87 -22.18
CA ALA A 389 22.21 -5.29 -22.27
C ALA A 389 23.45 -6.17 -22.43
N GLN A 390 24.37 -5.80 -23.33
CA GLN A 390 25.63 -6.53 -23.52
C GLN A 390 26.52 -6.43 -22.27
N ARG A 391 26.54 -5.27 -21.61
CA ARG A 391 27.28 -5.09 -20.36
C ARG A 391 26.73 -5.94 -19.24
N LEU A 392 25.40 -6.01 -19.12
CA LEU A 392 24.70 -6.84 -18.14
C LEU A 392 24.99 -8.34 -18.39
N ARG A 393 25.03 -8.75 -19.67
CA ARG A 393 25.47 -10.09 -20.05
C ARG A 393 26.90 -10.38 -19.60
N SER A 394 27.84 -9.49 -19.89
CA SER A 394 29.22 -9.64 -19.48
C SER A 394 29.39 -9.70 -17.96
N LEU A 395 28.55 -8.96 -17.22
CA LEU A 395 28.55 -8.98 -15.78
C LEU A 395 28.13 -10.34 -15.21
N TYR A 396 27.01 -10.91 -15.68
CA TYR A 396 26.56 -12.21 -15.16
C TYR A 396 27.53 -13.33 -15.57
N GLU A 397 28.07 -13.33 -16.81
CA GLU A 397 29.08 -14.31 -17.27
C GLU A 397 30.39 -14.26 -16.45
N LYS A 398 30.74 -13.08 -15.91
CA LYS A 398 31.84 -12.92 -14.97
C LYS A 398 31.52 -13.51 -13.62
N LEU A 399 30.34 -13.18 -13.09
CA LEU A 399 29.85 -13.65 -11.77
C LEU A 399 29.66 -15.18 -11.77
N GLU A 400 29.22 -15.77 -12.87
CA GLU A 400 29.03 -17.22 -13.01
C GLU A 400 30.36 -17.99 -12.88
N LYS A 401 31.48 -17.37 -13.25
CA LYS A 401 32.84 -17.95 -13.11
C LYS A 401 33.39 -17.79 -11.69
N GLU A 402 32.86 -16.89 -10.92
CA GLU A 402 33.23 -16.67 -9.53
C GLU A 402 32.41 -17.63 -8.63
N ALA A 403 33.00 -18.75 -8.20
CA ALA A 403 32.33 -19.89 -7.54
C ALA A 403 31.55 -19.49 -6.26
N ASP A 404 31.89 -18.36 -5.65
CA ASP A 404 31.38 -17.93 -4.38
C ASP A 404 30.11 -17.06 -4.46
N ASP A 405 29.70 -16.59 -5.67
CA ASP A 405 28.62 -15.63 -5.87
C ASP A 405 27.46 -16.15 -6.73
N LYS A 406 27.09 -17.45 -6.57
CA LYS A 406 26.04 -18.08 -7.38
C LYS A 406 24.68 -17.38 -7.31
N ASP A 407 24.28 -16.89 -6.15
CA ASP A 407 23.01 -16.17 -5.98
C ASP A 407 23.04 -14.82 -6.72
N LEU A 408 24.18 -14.15 -6.70
CA LEU A 408 24.37 -12.91 -7.43
C LEU A 408 24.44 -13.14 -8.94
N ALA A 409 25.05 -14.23 -9.37
CA ALA A 409 25.08 -14.63 -10.77
C ALA A 409 23.68 -14.96 -11.30
N ALA A 410 22.87 -15.71 -10.52
CA ALA A 410 21.47 -15.99 -10.84
C ALA A 410 20.67 -14.69 -10.98
N TYR A 411 20.79 -13.79 -10.00
CA TYR A 411 20.15 -12.49 -10.02
C TYR A 411 20.50 -11.68 -11.27
N ALA A 412 21.80 -11.54 -11.57
CA ALA A 412 22.27 -10.79 -12.74
C ALA A 412 21.82 -11.43 -14.06
N ARG A 413 21.85 -12.77 -14.16
CA ARG A 413 21.39 -13.50 -15.35
C ARG A 413 19.88 -13.31 -15.57
N PHE A 414 19.07 -13.42 -14.54
CA PHE A 414 17.63 -13.22 -14.65
C PHE A 414 17.28 -11.80 -15.09
N ARG A 415 17.98 -10.78 -14.54
CA ARG A 415 17.84 -9.39 -14.97
C ARG A 415 18.27 -9.18 -16.43
N TYR A 416 19.37 -9.82 -16.85
CA TYR A 416 19.78 -9.80 -18.25
C TYR A 416 18.72 -10.41 -19.16
N LEU A 417 18.24 -11.62 -18.87
CA LEU A 417 17.24 -12.29 -19.68
C LEU A 417 15.96 -11.46 -19.84
N THR A 418 15.50 -10.85 -18.75
CA THR A 418 14.31 -9.98 -18.77
C THR A 418 14.55 -8.72 -19.60
N ALA A 419 15.71 -8.07 -19.46
CA ALA A 419 16.05 -6.87 -20.20
C ALA A 419 16.21 -7.14 -21.70
N ASP A 420 16.88 -8.23 -22.05
CA ASP A 420 17.09 -8.68 -23.45
C ASP A 420 15.78 -9.04 -24.13
N TYR A 421 14.90 -9.77 -23.45
CA TYR A 421 13.55 -10.09 -23.94
C TYR A 421 12.74 -8.83 -24.25
N ASN A 422 12.71 -7.86 -23.33
CA ASN A 422 12.01 -6.61 -23.54
C ASN A 422 12.61 -5.79 -24.69
N LEU A 423 13.93 -5.78 -24.82
CA LEU A 423 14.62 -5.09 -25.92
C LEU A 423 14.28 -5.70 -27.29
N GLN A 424 14.20 -7.02 -27.37
CA GLN A 424 13.84 -7.73 -28.61
C GLN A 424 12.39 -7.46 -29.05
N LEU A 425 11.51 -7.09 -28.14
CA LEU A 425 10.10 -6.76 -28.43
C LEU A 425 9.89 -5.31 -28.89
N GLN A 426 10.89 -4.41 -28.76
CA GLN A 426 10.73 -3.00 -29.11
C GLN A 426 10.59 -2.71 -30.62
N PRO A 427 11.27 -3.41 -31.55
CA PRO A 427 11.14 -3.13 -32.96
C PRO A 427 9.73 -3.45 -33.50
N ASP A 428 9.15 -2.57 -34.33
CA ASP A 428 7.83 -2.76 -34.94
C ASP A 428 7.71 -4.06 -35.77
N ASN A 429 8.83 -4.58 -36.28
CA ASN A 429 8.90 -5.80 -37.08
C ASN A 429 9.44 -7.02 -36.29
N ALA A 430 9.36 -6.99 -34.98
CA ALA A 430 9.82 -8.08 -34.12
C ALA A 430 9.11 -9.41 -34.46
N ASP A 431 9.90 -10.48 -34.63
CA ASP A 431 9.36 -11.84 -34.78
C ASP A 431 8.93 -12.39 -33.43
N PHE A 432 7.70 -12.05 -33.09
CA PHE A 432 7.12 -12.37 -31.78
C PHE A 432 7.17 -13.88 -31.47
N ALA A 433 6.87 -14.74 -32.44
CA ALA A 433 6.87 -16.18 -32.23
C ALA A 433 8.26 -16.73 -31.92
N LYS A 434 9.28 -16.22 -32.61
CA LYS A 434 10.69 -16.58 -32.38
C LYS A 434 11.15 -16.09 -31.02
N ILE A 435 10.85 -14.83 -30.68
CA ILE A 435 11.24 -14.21 -29.39
C ILE A 435 10.60 -14.97 -28.21
N GLN A 436 9.32 -15.33 -28.30
CA GLN A 436 8.64 -16.11 -27.28
C GLN A 436 9.25 -17.48 -27.07
N LYS A 437 9.65 -18.15 -28.16
CA LYS A 437 10.30 -19.45 -28.09
C LYS A 437 11.68 -19.34 -27.42
N GLU A 438 12.51 -18.39 -27.85
CA GLU A 438 13.82 -18.14 -27.25
C GLU A 438 13.73 -17.74 -25.79
N TRP A 439 12.70 -16.95 -25.43
CA TRP A 439 12.40 -16.59 -24.06
C TRP A 439 12.12 -17.81 -23.19
N LEU A 440 11.24 -18.71 -23.65
CA LEU A 440 10.94 -19.94 -22.93
C LEU A 440 12.18 -20.82 -22.75
N GLU A 441 12.97 -21.04 -23.81
CA GLU A 441 14.21 -21.81 -23.75
C GLU A 441 15.22 -21.21 -22.76
N ASN A 442 15.33 -19.88 -22.70
CA ASN A 442 16.19 -19.18 -21.76
C ASN A 442 15.72 -19.33 -20.31
N LEU A 443 14.39 -19.27 -20.05
CA LEU A 443 13.82 -19.48 -18.73
C LEU A 443 14.01 -20.92 -18.25
N GLU A 444 13.82 -21.91 -19.14
CA GLU A 444 14.06 -23.33 -18.83
C GLU A 444 15.52 -23.59 -18.47
N ALA A 445 16.46 -23.04 -19.25
CA ALA A 445 17.87 -23.11 -18.96
C ALA A 445 18.23 -22.43 -17.63
N PHE A 446 17.65 -21.26 -17.36
CA PHE A 446 17.85 -20.56 -16.08
C PHE A 446 17.41 -21.40 -14.88
N VAL A 447 16.22 -21.99 -14.94
CA VAL A 447 15.68 -22.85 -13.85
C VAL A 447 16.56 -24.11 -13.67
N ALA A 448 17.06 -24.69 -14.76
CA ALA A 448 17.94 -25.86 -14.69
C ALA A 448 19.29 -25.53 -14.02
N ASP A 449 19.87 -24.38 -14.34
CA ASP A 449 21.17 -23.94 -13.81
C ASP A 449 21.09 -23.42 -12.37
N TYR A 450 19.94 -22.79 -12.00
CA TYR A 450 19.72 -22.15 -10.71
C TYR A 450 18.41 -22.63 -10.03
N PRO A 451 18.28 -23.94 -9.71
CA PRO A 451 16.99 -24.48 -9.25
C PRO A 451 16.50 -23.96 -7.90
N ASN A 452 17.37 -23.34 -7.10
CA ASN A 452 17.06 -22.83 -5.75
C ASN A 452 17.34 -21.34 -5.58
N ALA A 453 17.58 -20.59 -6.66
CA ALA A 453 17.77 -19.15 -6.55
C ALA A 453 16.46 -18.42 -6.20
N ALA A 454 16.58 -17.23 -5.61
CA ALA A 454 15.43 -16.42 -5.24
C ALA A 454 14.54 -16.02 -6.44
N GLU A 455 15.14 -15.92 -7.63
CA GLU A 455 14.49 -15.56 -8.89
C GLU A 455 13.81 -16.76 -9.57
N THR A 456 14.13 -18.00 -9.16
CA THR A 456 13.62 -19.22 -9.81
C THR A 456 12.09 -19.32 -9.81
N PRO A 457 11.37 -19.04 -8.72
CA PRO A 457 9.90 -19.06 -8.73
C PRO A 457 9.29 -18.08 -9.73
N GLU A 458 9.90 -16.92 -9.89
CA GLU A 458 9.45 -15.92 -10.86
C GLU A 458 9.76 -16.35 -12.30
N ALA A 459 10.95 -16.90 -12.56
CA ALA A 459 11.30 -17.47 -13.87
C ALA A 459 10.34 -18.58 -14.29
N MET A 460 10.00 -19.49 -13.38
CA MET A 460 9.03 -20.56 -13.60
C MET A 460 7.63 -20.01 -13.85
N LEU A 461 7.20 -18.95 -13.13
CA LEU A 461 5.92 -18.29 -13.34
C LEU A 461 5.85 -17.67 -14.74
N GLN A 462 6.91 -17.01 -15.17
CA GLN A 462 6.99 -16.44 -16.51
C GLN A 462 7.01 -17.52 -17.61
N ALA A 463 7.69 -18.66 -17.41
CA ALA A 463 7.61 -19.80 -18.31
C ALA A 463 6.19 -20.35 -18.42
N GLY A 464 5.50 -20.53 -17.29
CA GLY A 464 4.10 -20.93 -17.26
C GLY A 464 3.18 -19.95 -17.99
N ASN A 465 3.35 -18.65 -17.79
CA ASN A 465 2.58 -17.61 -18.48
C ASN A 465 2.84 -17.63 -20.01
N THR A 466 4.08 -17.81 -20.43
CA THR A 466 4.47 -17.91 -21.85
C THR A 466 3.78 -19.09 -22.53
N LEU A 467 3.76 -20.26 -21.89
CA LEU A 467 3.07 -21.45 -22.38
C LEU A 467 1.56 -21.27 -22.42
N GLU A 468 0.99 -20.66 -21.38
CA GLU A 468 -0.44 -20.36 -21.37
C GLU A 468 -0.82 -19.44 -22.54
N PHE A 469 -0.02 -18.40 -22.78
CA PHE A 469 -0.26 -17.44 -23.85
C PHE A 469 -0.13 -18.09 -25.25
N SER A 470 0.76 -19.08 -25.41
CA SER A 470 0.88 -19.86 -26.63
C SER A 470 -0.17 -20.98 -26.80
N GLY A 471 -1.04 -21.18 -25.78
CA GLY A 471 -2.10 -22.19 -25.78
C GLY A 471 -1.69 -23.55 -25.22
N ASP A 472 -0.45 -23.76 -24.77
CA ASP A 472 -0.04 -24.99 -24.06
C ASP A 472 -0.42 -24.91 -22.57
N GLU A 473 -1.72 -25.08 -22.30
CA GLU A 473 -2.23 -25.07 -20.93
C GLU A 473 -1.69 -26.23 -20.08
N ALA A 474 -1.39 -27.36 -20.68
CA ALA A 474 -0.86 -28.50 -19.96
C ALA A 474 0.58 -28.23 -19.51
N GLY A 475 1.38 -27.59 -20.36
CA GLY A 475 2.72 -27.11 -20.03
C GLY A 475 2.68 -26.05 -18.93
N ALA A 476 1.81 -25.06 -19.08
CA ALA A 476 1.64 -24.00 -18.08
C ALA A 476 1.28 -24.57 -16.70
N LYS A 477 0.32 -25.48 -16.62
CA LYS A 477 -0.08 -26.13 -15.34
C LYS A 477 1.03 -26.95 -14.71
N ARG A 478 1.89 -27.58 -15.51
CA ARG A 478 3.08 -28.28 -14.95
C ARG A 478 4.02 -27.31 -14.26
N TRP A 479 4.34 -26.17 -14.87
CA TRP A 479 5.17 -25.15 -14.26
C TRP A 479 4.52 -24.57 -13.01
N TYR A 480 3.22 -24.20 -13.06
CA TYR A 480 2.48 -23.70 -11.92
C TYR A 480 2.45 -24.69 -10.75
N GLY A 481 2.26 -25.98 -11.04
CA GLY A 481 2.29 -27.04 -10.03
C GLY A 481 3.66 -27.13 -9.34
N GLN A 482 4.74 -27.12 -10.11
CA GLN A 482 6.11 -27.15 -9.56
C GLN A 482 6.42 -25.95 -8.67
N ILE A 483 5.93 -24.75 -9.03
CA ILE A 483 6.11 -23.56 -8.17
C ILE A 483 5.39 -23.76 -6.83
N VAL A 484 4.13 -24.23 -6.85
CA VAL A 484 3.35 -24.47 -5.64
C VAL A 484 3.97 -25.55 -4.76
N ASP A 485 4.53 -26.61 -5.38
CA ASP A 485 5.12 -27.73 -4.65
C ASP A 485 6.47 -27.39 -4.01
N HIS A 486 7.29 -26.56 -4.69
CA HIS A 486 8.67 -26.29 -4.24
C HIS A 486 8.87 -24.92 -3.59
N PHE A 487 7.98 -23.96 -3.86
CA PHE A 487 8.13 -22.56 -3.43
C PHE A 487 6.84 -21.98 -2.80
N ALA A 488 6.14 -22.80 -2.02
CA ALA A 488 4.77 -22.55 -1.51
C ALA A 488 4.57 -21.17 -0.86
N ASP A 489 5.59 -20.63 -0.17
CA ASP A 489 5.51 -19.39 0.58
C ASP A 489 5.75 -18.13 -0.27
N THR A 490 6.05 -18.30 -1.58
CA THR A 490 6.35 -17.17 -2.47
C THR A 490 5.11 -16.52 -3.07
N GLN A 491 5.25 -15.28 -3.51
CA GLN A 491 4.21 -14.58 -4.26
C GLN A 491 3.93 -15.27 -5.62
N ALA A 492 4.97 -15.81 -6.26
CA ALA A 492 4.85 -16.60 -7.48
C ALA A 492 3.95 -17.83 -7.28
N ALA A 493 4.07 -18.53 -6.14
CA ALA A 493 3.21 -19.68 -5.82
C ALA A 493 1.74 -19.30 -5.66
N LYS A 494 1.45 -18.16 -5.03
CA LYS A 494 0.07 -17.65 -4.92
C LYS A 494 -0.54 -17.38 -6.29
N LYS A 495 0.22 -16.75 -7.18
CA LYS A 495 -0.18 -16.48 -8.58
C LYS A 495 -0.33 -17.76 -9.38
N ALA A 496 0.60 -18.70 -9.28
CA ALA A 496 0.57 -19.99 -9.96
C ALA A 496 -0.66 -20.83 -9.56
N ALA A 497 -0.96 -20.89 -8.25
CA ALA A 497 -2.16 -21.55 -7.76
C ALA A 497 -3.44 -20.88 -8.27
N GLY A 498 -3.46 -19.55 -8.35
CA GLY A 498 -4.58 -18.79 -8.92
C GLY A 498 -4.74 -19.02 -10.42
N ALA A 499 -3.65 -19.01 -11.18
CA ALA A 499 -3.65 -19.27 -12.62
C ALA A 499 -4.18 -20.68 -12.91
N THR A 500 -3.77 -21.68 -12.15
CA THR A 500 -4.32 -23.04 -12.25
C THR A 500 -5.82 -23.06 -11.99
N ARG A 501 -6.30 -22.37 -10.93
CA ARG A 501 -7.76 -22.26 -10.66
C ARG A 501 -8.51 -21.59 -11.81
N ARG A 502 -7.94 -20.52 -12.40
CA ARG A 502 -8.53 -19.83 -13.56
C ARG A 502 -8.57 -20.75 -14.77
N LEU A 503 -7.50 -21.47 -15.09
CA LEU A 503 -7.44 -22.42 -16.18
C LEU A 503 -8.49 -23.54 -16.03
N ASP A 504 -8.71 -24.00 -14.81
CA ASP A 504 -9.68 -25.05 -14.48
C ASP A 504 -11.10 -24.53 -14.23
N SER A 505 -11.38 -23.26 -14.40
CA SER A 505 -12.64 -22.62 -14.01
C SER A 505 -13.79 -22.87 -14.99
N VAL A 506 -13.50 -23.13 -16.26
CA VAL A 506 -14.53 -23.31 -17.30
C VAL A 506 -15.49 -24.44 -16.94
N GLY A 507 -16.80 -24.16 -16.96
CA GLY A 507 -17.85 -25.07 -16.54
C GLY A 507 -18.10 -25.17 -15.04
N LYS A 508 -17.24 -24.57 -14.20
CA LYS A 508 -17.37 -24.52 -12.75
C LYS A 508 -18.01 -23.21 -12.28
N VAL A 509 -18.71 -23.28 -11.15
CA VAL A 509 -19.26 -22.09 -10.50
C VAL A 509 -18.13 -21.26 -9.91
N LEU A 510 -18.03 -20.00 -10.32
CA LEU A 510 -17.06 -19.08 -9.80
C LEU A 510 -17.59 -18.45 -8.49
N GLN A 511 -16.72 -18.37 -7.49
CA GLN A 511 -16.94 -17.58 -6.28
C GLN A 511 -16.06 -16.34 -6.37
N LEU A 512 -16.68 -15.17 -6.27
CA LEU A 512 -16.01 -13.88 -6.29
C LEU A 512 -16.74 -12.95 -5.35
N HIS A 513 -16.03 -12.37 -4.39
CA HIS A 513 -16.56 -11.38 -3.48
C HIS A 513 -15.50 -10.33 -3.14
N GLY A 514 -15.92 -9.11 -2.95
CA GLY A 514 -15.05 -7.99 -2.58
C GLY A 514 -15.88 -6.78 -2.20
N ASN A 515 -15.23 -5.66 -1.93
CA ASN A 515 -15.92 -4.42 -1.59
C ASN A 515 -15.84 -3.41 -2.74
N ASN A 516 -16.92 -2.68 -2.96
CA ASN A 516 -16.85 -1.55 -3.87
C ASN A 516 -16.05 -0.39 -3.23
N PRO A 517 -15.67 0.67 -3.98
CA PRO A 517 -14.93 1.81 -3.42
C PRO A 517 -15.62 2.48 -2.22
N ALA A 518 -16.95 2.38 -2.09
CA ALA A 518 -17.71 2.88 -0.94
C ALA A 518 -17.79 1.89 0.24
N GLY A 519 -17.04 0.77 0.20
CA GLY A 519 -17.01 -0.23 1.26
C GLY A 519 -18.21 -1.20 1.27
N LYS A 520 -19.13 -1.12 0.30
CA LYS A 520 -20.27 -2.03 0.23
C LYS A 520 -19.86 -3.37 -0.40
N PRO A 521 -20.31 -4.52 0.14
CA PRO A 521 -19.96 -5.82 -0.40
C PRO A 521 -20.61 -6.04 -1.79
N VAL A 522 -19.82 -6.58 -2.70
CA VAL A 522 -20.22 -7.06 -4.01
C VAL A 522 -19.89 -8.55 -4.06
N ASP A 523 -20.89 -9.38 -4.30
CA ASP A 523 -20.76 -10.83 -4.39
C ASP A 523 -21.38 -11.31 -5.71
N LEU A 524 -20.64 -12.15 -6.43
CA LEU A 524 -21.07 -12.70 -7.72
C LEU A 524 -22.42 -13.46 -7.61
N SER A 525 -22.69 -14.07 -6.46
CA SER A 525 -23.95 -14.80 -6.21
C SER A 525 -25.20 -13.91 -6.28
N GLN A 526 -25.07 -12.60 -6.07
CA GLN A 526 -26.18 -11.62 -6.17
C GLN A 526 -26.67 -11.42 -7.60
N PHE A 527 -25.89 -11.83 -8.59
CA PHE A 527 -26.17 -11.63 -10.01
C PHE A 527 -26.62 -12.90 -10.73
N ARG A 528 -27.11 -13.89 -9.98
CA ARG A 528 -27.72 -15.09 -10.58
C ARG A 528 -28.86 -14.70 -11.53
N ASN A 529 -29.06 -15.51 -12.57
CA ASN A 529 -30.00 -15.28 -13.69
C ASN A 529 -29.58 -14.16 -14.68
N LYS A 530 -28.36 -13.61 -14.52
CA LYS A 530 -27.74 -12.72 -15.50
C LYS A 530 -26.43 -13.32 -15.99
N VAL A 531 -26.04 -12.98 -17.20
CA VAL A 531 -24.66 -13.16 -17.64
C VAL A 531 -23.81 -12.13 -16.91
N VAL A 532 -22.66 -12.53 -16.38
CA VAL A 532 -21.74 -11.61 -15.70
C VAL A 532 -20.43 -11.56 -16.44
N LEU A 533 -20.00 -10.36 -16.80
CA LEU A 533 -18.66 -10.08 -17.29
C LEU A 533 -17.82 -9.57 -16.12
N ILE A 534 -16.72 -10.25 -15.84
CA ILE A 534 -15.73 -9.83 -14.85
C ILE A 534 -14.54 -9.27 -15.60
N GLN A 535 -14.16 -8.01 -15.33
CA GLN A 535 -13.03 -7.35 -15.94
C GLN A 535 -11.99 -7.00 -14.86
N TYR A 536 -10.77 -7.48 -15.00
CA TYR A 536 -9.61 -6.97 -14.28
C TYR A 536 -8.96 -5.85 -15.10
N TRP A 537 -8.76 -4.70 -14.49
CA TRP A 537 -8.28 -3.50 -15.17
C TRP A 537 -7.56 -2.55 -14.21
N ALA A 538 -6.96 -1.47 -14.72
CA ALA A 538 -6.42 -0.38 -13.92
C ALA A 538 -6.47 0.95 -14.68
N THR A 539 -6.40 2.07 -13.98
CA THR A 539 -6.45 3.42 -14.56
C THR A 539 -5.24 3.74 -15.42
N TRP A 540 -4.13 3.08 -15.23
CA TRP A 540 -2.91 3.19 -16.04
C TRP A 540 -2.87 2.24 -17.25
N CYS A 541 -3.85 1.33 -17.38
CA CYS A 541 -3.92 0.36 -18.47
C CYS A 541 -4.64 0.96 -19.69
N GLU A 542 -3.90 1.48 -20.68
CA GLU A 542 -4.49 2.07 -21.88
C GLU A 542 -5.35 1.09 -22.71
N PRO A 543 -4.94 -0.18 -22.94
CA PRO A 543 -5.82 -1.14 -23.60
C PRO A 543 -7.14 -1.37 -22.85
N CYS A 544 -7.11 -1.37 -21.52
CA CYS A 544 -8.34 -1.50 -20.71
C CYS A 544 -9.30 -0.33 -20.93
N LYS A 545 -8.76 0.89 -21.06
CA LYS A 545 -9.57 2.09 -21.33
C LYS A 545 -10.19 2.06 -22.74
N ALA A 546 -9.46 1.53 -23.72
CA ALA A 546 -9.99 1.35 -25.07
C ALA A 546 -11.19 0.39 -25.10
N ASP A 547 -11.16 -0.67 -24.26
CA ASP A 547 -12.26 -1.61 -24.15
C ASP A 547 -13.53 -1.03 -23.52
N HIS A 548 -13.44 0.04 -22.72
CA HIS A 548 -14.57 0.60 -21.99
C HIS A 548 -15.72 1.05 -22.88
N GLU A 549 -15.46 1.52 -24.10
CA GLU A 549 -16.54 1.92 -25.01
C GLU A 549 -17.36 0.71 -25.48
N LEU A 550 -16.69 -0.40 -25.84
CA LEU A 550 -17.37 -1.66 -26.19
C LEU A 550 -18.16 -2.22 -24.99
N LEU A 551 -17.62 -2.09 -23.78
CA LEU A 551 -18.30 -2.51 -22.55
C LEU A 551 -19.54 -1.66 -22.27
N LYS A 552 -19.50 -0.34 -22.49
CA LYS A 552 -20.67 0.55 -22.37
C LYS A 552 -21.76 0.19 -23.39
N GLU A 553 -21.38 -0.10 -24.62
CA GLU A 553 -22.31 -0.54 -25.66
C GLU A 553 -22.98 -1.86 -25.29
N ALA A 554 -22.19 -2.84 -24.83
CA ALA A 554 -22.71 -4.13 -24.38
C ALA A 554 -23.65 -3.97 -23.17
N GLN A 555 -23.26 -3.14 -22.18
CA GLN A 555 -24.09 -2.85 -21.01
C GLN A 555 -25.40 -2.14 -21.40
N ALA A 556 -25.36 -1.19 -22.31
CA ALA A 556 -26.56 -0.50 -22.80
C ALA A 556 -27.51 -1.46 -23.55
N LYS A 557 -26.94 -2.34 -24.38
CA LYS A 557 -27.70 -3.29 -25.20
C LYS A 557 -28.31 -4.42 -24.40
N TYR A 558 -27.57 -4.97 -23.41
CA TYR A 558 -27.95 -6.21 -22.69
C TYR A 558 -28.19 -5.99 -21.18
N GLY A 559 -28.27 -4.75 -20.70
CA GLY A 559 -28.28 -4.43 -19.26
C GLY A 559 -29.30 -5.15 -18.39
N LYS A 560 -30.41 -5.64 -18.97
CA LYS A 560 -31.36 -6.50 -18.24
C LYS A 560 -30.80 -7.90 -17.99
N ASN A 561 -29.99 -8.42 -18.91
CA ASN A 561 -29.45 -9.77 -18.93
C ASN A 561 -27.96 -9.87 -18.69
N LEU A 562 -27.24 -8.73 -18.74
CA LEU A 562 -25.80 -8.61 -18.51
C LEU A 562 -25.52 -7.73 -17.29
N THR A 563 -24.56 -8.12 -16.50
CA THR A 563 -23.96 -7.29 -15.45
C THR A 563 -22.46 -7.30 -15.63
N ILE A 564 -21.83 -6.14 -15.52
CA ILE A 564 -20.37 -6.01 -15.53
C ILE A 564 -19.91 -5.80 -14.08
N ILE A 565 -18.83 -6.48 -13.70
CA ILE A 565 -18.09 -6.28 -12.46
C ILE A 565 -16.65 -5.99 -12.85
N SER A 566 -16.20 -4.77 -12.65
CA SER A 566 -14.81 -4.38 -12.89
C SER A 566 -14.02 -4.39 -11.59
N ILE A 567 -12.92 -5.13 -11.57
CA ILE A 567 -12.00 -5.23 -10.45
C ILE A 567 -10.79 -4.35 -10.78
N SER A 568 -10.64 -3.26 -10.03
CA SER A 568 -9.49 -2.38 -10.20
C SER A 568 -8.24 -2.98 -9.55
N LEU A 569 -7.16 -3.00 -10.29
CA LEU A 569 -5.81 -3.32 -9.84
C LEU A 569 -4.94 -2.06 -9.73
N ASP A 570 -5.57 -0.92 -9.50
CA ASP A 570 -4.86 0.28 -9.06
C ASP A 570 -4.30 0.06 -7.66
N LYS A 571 -3.17 0.70 -7.35
CA LYS A 571 -2.57 0.60 -6.02
C LYS A 571 -3.36 1.41 -5.00
N ASP A 572 -3.75 2.62 -5.41
CA ASP A 572 -4.45 3.57 -4.58
C ASP A 572 -5.91 3.72 -5.01
N LYS A 573 -6.79 3.71 -4.03
CA LYS A 573 -8.22 3.89 -4.23
C LYS A 573 -8.54 5.25 -4.86
N ALA A 574 -7.75 6.28 -4.51
CA ALA A 574 -7.92 7.63 -5.02
C ALA A 574 -7.76 7.72 -6.53
N ASP A 575 -6.86 6.93 -7.13
CA ASP A 575 -6.67 6.87 -8.58
C ASP A 575 -7.92 6.35 -9.28
N LEU A 576 -8.48 5.24 -8.76
CA LEU A 576 -9.74 4.69 -9.26
C LEU A 576 -10.88 5.70 -9.14
N GLU A 577 -11.09 6.29 -7.97
CA GLU A 577 -12.17 7.25 -7.71
C GLU A 577 -12.01 8.51 -8.57
N GLY A 578 -10.78 9.02 -8.71
CA GLY A 578 -10.45 10.15 -9.58
C GLY A 578 -10.75 9.86 -11.05
N TYR A 579 -10.44 8.65 -11.52
CA TYR A 579 -10.75 8.22 -12.87
C TYR A 579 -12.27 8.10 -13.08
N LEU A 580 -12.99 7.38 -12.20
CA LEU A 580 -14.43 7.18 -12.32
C LEU A 580 -15.24 8.48 -12.24
N LYS A 581 -14.75 9.50 -11.52
CA LYS A 581 -15.35 10.83 -11.49
C LYS A 581 -15.26 11.54 -12.85
N LYS A 582 -14.15 11.36 -13.57
CA LYS A 582 -13.92 11.96 -14.91
C LYS A 582 -14.54 11.13 -16.04
N HIS A 583 -14.52 9.82 -15.89
CA HIS A 583 -14.95 8.82 -16.87
C HIS A 583 -15.94 7.84 -16.23
N PRO A 584 -17.21 8.21 -16.04
CA PRO A 584 -18.19 7.36 -15.39
C PRO A 584 -18.37 6.02 -16.12
N LEU A 585 -18.31 4.92 -15.38
CA LEU A 585 -18.56 3.55 -15.83
C LEU A 585 -19.79 3.03 -15.07
N PRO A 586 -20.93 2.76 -15.76
CA PRO A 586 -22.22 2.55 -15.12
C PRO A 586 -22.44 1.09 -14.63
N TRP A 587 -21.45 0.48 -13.99
CA TRP A 587 -21.51 -0.88 -13.48
C TRP A 587 -20.80 -1.03 -12.13
N ASN A 588 -20.73 -2.26 -11.59
CA ASN A 588 -20.14 -2.50 -10.29
C ASN A 588 -18.61 -2.49 -10.37
N HIS A 589 -17.99 -1.80 -9.44
CA HIS A 589 -16.55 -1.76 -9.26
C HIS A 589 -16.17 -2.40 -7.94
N ILE A 590 -15.12 -3.22 -7.95
CA ILE A 590 -14.47 -3.75 -6.75
C ILE A 590 -13.07 -3.16 -6.68
N PHE A 591 -12.65 -2.78 -5.49
CA PHE A 591 -11.29 -2.34 -5.20
C PHE A 591 -10.78 -3.00 -3.92
N GLU A 592 -9.58 -3.56 -4.00
CA GLU A 592 -8.81 -4.00 -2.84
C GLU A 592 -7.37 -3.51 -2.97
N PRO A 593 -6.73 -3.08 -1.86
CA PRO A 593 -5.33 -2.65 -1.88
C PRO A 593 -4.40 -3.76 -2.38
N GLY A 594 -3.24 -3.37 -2.95
CA GLY A 594 -2.23 -4.32 -3.39
C GLY A 594 -2.07 -4.44 -4.91
N GLY A 595 -2.96 -3.83 -5.70
CA GLY A 595 -2.82 -3.82 -7.16
C GLY A 595 -2.80 -5.22 -7.76
N ILE A 596 -1.78 -5.50 -8.59
CA ILE A 596 -1.59 -6.81 -9.22
C ILE A 596 -1.29 -7.93 -8.21
N ASP A 597 -0.89 -7.60 -6.98
CA ASP A 597 -0.61 -8.54 -5.89
C ASP A 597 -1.76 -8.64 -4.88
N SER A 598 -2.89 -7.97 -5.14
CA SER A 598 -4.10 -8.03 -4.32
C SER A 598 -4.64 -9.47 -4.22
N ARG A 599 -5.44 -9.72 -3.18
CA ARG A 599 -6.10 -11.02 -2.99
C ARG A 599 -6.88 -11.46 -4.23
N LEU A 600 -7.67 -10.57 -4.81
CA LEU A 600 -8.50 -10.88 -6.00
C LEU A 600 -7.68 -11.18 -7.24
N ALA A 601 -6.54 -10.51 -7.43
CA ALA A 601 -5.62 -10.83 -8.51
C ALA A 601 -4.96 -12.21 -8.29
N ASN A 602 -4.53 -12.49 -7.06
CA ASN A 602 -3.90 -13.77 -6.70
C ASN A 602 -4.89 -14.96 -6.74
N GLU A 603 -6.16 -14.74 -6.41
CA GLU A 603 -7.18 -15.81 -6.45
C GLU A 603 -7.36 -16.44 -7.84
N LEU A 604 -7.16 -15.67 -8.89
CA LEU A 604 -7.24 -16.15 -10.29
C LEU A 604 -5.91 -16.04 -11.03
N GLY A 605 -4.82 -15.70 -10.35
CA GLY A 605 -3.49 -15.60 -10.93
C GLY A 605 -3.42 -14.58 -12.07
N ILE A 606 -4.00 -13.41 -11.85
CA ILE A 606 -3.98 -12.33 -12.85
C ILE A 606 -2.59 -11.69 -12.85
N VAL A 607 -1.93 -11.72 -14.00
CA VAL A 607 -0.59 -11.15 -14.20
C VAL A 607 -0.55 -10.13 -15.35
N THR A 608 -1.59 -10.12 -16.20
CA THR A 608 -1.69 -9.21 -17.35
C THR A 608 -3.05 -8.51 -17.39
N LEU A 609 -3.09 -7.30 -17.95
CA LEU A 609 -4.31 -6.50 -18.15
C LEU A 609 -4.45 -6.07 -19.62
N PRO A 610 -5.68 -6.01 -20.15
CA PRO A 610 -6.93 -6.45 -19.54
C PRO A 610 -7.04 -7.97 -19.44
N THR A 611 -7.70 -8.48 -18.39
CA THR A 611 -8.14 -9.87 -18.32
C THR A 611 -9.64 -9.90 -18.03
N MET A 612 -10.40 -10.62 -18.85
CA MET A 612 -11.86 -10.69 -18.72
C MET A 612 -12.35 -12.13 -18.68
N LEU A 613 -13.34 -12.39 -17.83
CA LEU A 613 -14.03 -13.68 -17.71
C LEU A 613 -15.52 -13.47 -17.95
N LEU A 614 -16.15 -14.42 -18.65
CA LEU A 614 -17.60 -14.46 -18.86
C LEU A 614 -18.21 -15.60 -18.06
N VAL A 615 -19.27 -15.29 -17.32
CA VAL A 615 -19.99 -16.21 -16.43
C VAL A 615 -21.45 -16.26 -16.86
N ASP A 616 -22.02 -17.46 -16.94
CA ASP A 616 -23.43 -17.68 -17.33
C ASP A 616 -24.41 -17.35 -16.19
N GLN A 617 -25.72 -17.48 -16.50
CA GLN A 617 -26.79 -17.18 -15.56
C GLN A 617 -26.84 -18.15 -14.36
N SER A 618 -26.18 -19.31 -14.45
CA SER A 618 -26.03 -20.26 -13.34
C SER A 618 -24.80 -19.95 -12.46
N GLY A 619 -23.96 -19.01 -12.90
CA GLY A 619 -22.69 -18.62 -12.22
C GLY A 619 -21.51 -19.48 -12.63
N LYS A 620 -21.59 -20.23 -13.72
CA LYS A 620 -20.46 -21.00 -14.26
C LYS A 620 -19.65 -20.15 -15.24
N VAL A 621 -18.35 -20.28 -15.18
CA VAL A 621 -17.44 -19.66 -16.15
C VAL A 621 -17.64 -20.33 -17.51
N VAL A 622 -17.94 -19.55 -18.54
CA VAL A 622 -18.07 -20.03 -19.92
C VAL A 622 -16.89 -19.62 -20.79
N ASN A 623 -16.25 -18.51 -20.46
CA ASN A 623 -15.00 -18.08 -21.10
C ASN A 623 -14.14 -17.38 -20.04
N ARG A 624 -12.86 -17.77 -19.93
CA ARG A 624 -11.91 -17.24 -18.93
C ARG A 624 -10.93 -16.22 -19.48
N ALA A 625 -11.01 -15.94 -20.78
CA ALA A 625 -10.11 -15.01 -21.49
C ALA A 625 -10.85 -14.37 -22.68
N ILE A 626 -12.07 -13.84 -22.44
CA ILE A 626 -12.88 -13.21 -23.48
C ILE A 626 -12.32 -11.83 -23.84
N MET A 627 -12.27 -11.53 -25.14
CA MET A 627 -11.94 -10.20 -25.63
C MET A 627 -13.18 -9.31 -25.69
N ALA A 628 -13.01 -8.00 -25.54
CA ALA A 628 -14.10 -7.02 -25.58
C ALA A 628 -14.93 -7.11 -26.88
N SER A 629 -14.28 -7.36 -28.02
CA SER A 629 -14.91 -7.54 -29.34
C SER A 629 -15.81 -8.79 -29.46
N GLU A 630 -15.64 -9.78 -28.58
CA GLU A 630 -16.41 -11.04 -28.60
C GLU A 630 -17.66 -10.99 -27.71
N ILE A 631 -17.75 -10.02 -26.81
CA ILE A 631 -18.79 -9.94 -25.78
C ILE A 631 -20.20 -9.94 -26.41
N ASP A 632 -20.41 -9.19 -27.48
CA ASP A 632 -21.72 -9.11 -28.13
C ASP A 632 -22.18 -10.47 -28.64
N ARG A 633 -21.31 -11.24 -29.28
CA ARG A 633 -21.57 -12.57 -29.79
C ARG A 633 -21.92 -13.54 -28.67
N GLU A 634 -21.10 -13.60 -27.65
CA GLU A 634 -21.20 -14.56 -26.54
C GLU A 634 -22.42 -14.27 -25.65
N VAL A 635 -22.65 -13.01 -25.28
CA VAL A 635 -23.84 -12.65 -24.47
C VAL A 635 -25.12 -12.91 -25.23
N LYS A 636 -25.18 -12.68 -26.55
CA LYS A 636 -26.33 -13.01 -27.38
C LYS A 636 -26.59 -14.51 -27.44
N ALA A 637 -25.56 -15.35 -27.53
CA ALA A 637 -25.69 -16.80 -27.52
C ALA A 637 -26.24 -17.30 -26.17
N LEU A 638 -25.66 -16.86 -25.05
CA LEU A 638 -26.09 -17.26 -23.70
C LEU A 638 -27.53 -16.82 -23.37
N THR A 639 -27.93 -15.63 -23.81
CA THR A 639 -29.28 -15.13 -23.56
C THR A 639 -30.34 -15.88 -24.38
N LYS A 640 -30.02 -16.32 -25.61
CA LYS A 640 -30.92 -17.17 -26.44
C LYS A 640 -31.06 -18.57 -25.84
N GLN A 641 -29.99 -19.21 -25.41
CA GLN A 641 -30.02 -20.53 -24.77
C GLN A 641 -30.89 -20.53 -23.51
N SER A 642 -30.81 -19.48 -22.69
CA SER A 642 -31.62 -19.33 -21.49
C SER A 642 -33.11 -19.14 -21.80
N ALA A 643 -33.46 -18.49 -22.90
CA ALA A 643 -34.86 -18.35 -23.34
C ALA A 643 -35.42 -19.69 -23.82
N ALA A 644 -34.69 -20.43 -24.64
CA ALA A 644 -35.08 -21.74 -25.12
C ALA A 644 -35.26 -22.76 -23.97
N ALA A 645 -34.34 -22.78 -22.99
CA ALA A 645 -34.47 -23.66 -21.83
C ALA A 645 -35.68 -23.33 -20.92
N LYS A 646 -36.10 -22.07 -20.88
CA LYS A 646 -37.33 -21.66 -20.16
C LYS A 646 -38.59 -22.08 -20.89
N ASP A 647 -38.59 -22.03 -22.22
CA ASP A 647 -39.72 -22.45 -23.03
C ASP A 647 -39.91 -23.98 -22.95
N GLU A 648 -38.83 -24.78 -23.02
CA GLU A 648 -38.88 -26.23 -22.81
C GLU A 648 -39.33 -26.63 -21.40
N ALA A 649 -38.97 -25.87 -20.37
CA ALA A 649 -39.39 -26.11 -18.99
C ALA A 649 -40.86 -25.70 -18.72
N SER A 650 -41.45 -24.87 -19.59
CA SER A 650 -42.82 -24.38 -19.48
C SER A 650 -43.83 -25.24 -20.25
N GLU A 651 -43.39 -26.17 -21.11
CA GLU A 651 -44.31 -27.10 -21.76
C GLU A 651 -44.83 -28.14 -20.75
N PRO A 652 -46.17 -28.26 -20.54
CA PRO A 652 -46.73 -29.26 -19.64
C PRO A 652 -46.50 -30.65 -20.22
N LYS A 653 -45.84 -31.54 -19.49
CA LYS A 653 -45.75 -32.97 -19.81
C LYS A 653 -47.15 -33.63 -19.77
N THR A 654 -47.97 -33.35 -20.76
CA THR A 654 -49.25 -34.06 -20.99
C THR A 654 -49.01 -35.31 -21.83
N GLY A 655 -48.82 -36.43 -21.17
CA GLY A 655 -48.64 -37.73 -21.78
C GLY A 655 -49.05 -38.88 -20.86
N ILE A 656 -50.32 -38.84 -20.35
CA ILE A 656 -50.89 -40.03 -19.73
C ILE A 656 -51.33 -40.94 -20.89
N ARG A 657 -50.52 -41.93 -21.23
CA ARG A 657 -50.85 -43.04 -22.13
C ARG A 657 -51.82 -43.98 -21.41
N ARG A 658 -53.16 -43.83 -21.64
CA ARG A 658 -54.16 -44.84 -21.26
C ARG A 658 -53.85 -46.12 -22.01
N GLN A 659 -53.39 -47.16 -21.33
CA GLN A 659 -53.41 -48.51 -21.80
C GLN A 659 -54.88 -48.97 -21.83
N LYS A 660 -55.42 -49.28 -23.03
CA LYS A 660 -56.68 -50.06 -23.19
C LYS A 660 -56.38 -51.49 -22.80
N ALA A 661 -57.08 -51.98 -21.79
CA ALA A 661 -57.18 -53.37 -21.49
C ALA A 661 -58.16 -53.98 -22.50
N ASP A 662 -57.68 -54.84 -23.39
CA ASP A 662 -58.49 -55.73 -24.18
C ASP A 662 -58.85 -56.99 -23.35
N ALA A 663 -60.12 -57.09 -22.95
CA ALA A 663 -60.70 -58.31 -22.46
C ALA A 663 -61.04 -59.22 -23.65
N LYS A 664 -60.49 -60.40 -23.67
CA LYS A 664 -61.12 -61.55 -24.39
C LYS A 664 -60.96 -62.82 -23.58
N LYS A 665 -62.10 -63.34 -23.19
CA LYS A 665 -62.51 -64.75 -22.89
C LYS A 665 -61.48 -65.65 -22.24
#